data_6f425a2d1f9c6d1b7223b22032b0fd57
#
_entry.id   6f425a2d1f9c6d1b7223b22032b0fd57
#
_cell.length_a   1.000
_cell.length_b   1.000
_cell.length_c   1.000
_cell.angle_alpha   90.00
_cell.angle_beta   90.00
_cell.angle_gamma   90.00
#
_symmetry.space_group_name_H-M   'P 1'
#
loop_
_entity.id
_entity.type
_entity.pdbx_description
1 polymer ?
#
loop_
_entity_poly.entity_id
_entity_poly.type
_entity_poly.pdbx_seq_one_letter_code
_entity_poly.pdbx_strand_id
1 'polypeptide(L)'
;MKKLIFGALAAALIMSCSQNSESGYVGVSDIQIENGVMTPETLLALGRLSDPQLSPDGSKILYGVSYNSVADNRSCRNLFICNVDGSGRTQLTRYARSVSNARWSNDGSEIYFLQGGQLWKAAYKSGKLGKKVKLSDVPNGISEFKLSPDQSRILYTSTIKNKAVQTPADSDPALDKASAYTTEDLMYRHWDHWVTETPRSYVATMGKELISLGNSVDILGDEPYELPTEPLSGIEQLDWSPDGRYVAYSCRKRTGKEYAFSTNTDIYIYDCESGRTVQVSRGGGYDTDPVWSGNGRHLAWISMARDGYEADQQRLMVCDTDFSDGLRADNIRDLSINFDFDVAGPVWHGDEIFFNALVSEGIQGLFCADLSGDIQRITHKDWWFDFFSPFAVLEQAEGVKLLCSYYSLEFPVELVAVDITAAGTSYKQITDENGHIFSQLKPIHEESVLVETVDHKQMQCWVVYPPEFDENKVYPAIEIVLGGPQGSNSQDWSYRWCYRLMAQQGYIVILPNRRGTTAFGQEWKEQISGDYCGLNMQDYLSAGRYIKSKPYVGKLACVGASYGGYSAYMLEGLHGDLYDCFIAHAGIFDEKQLWFTTEEMWFANWDNGGLTEYAYTPGQTGPKGDGVTFGGMQQAGAPYASTPKAQRHYANSPSSMVTKWHTPILCIHGMMDYRIPYEQGMAAFNAAQMMGVPSKLVIFPEENHWILQPQNSLYWHREVYDWLDRWLR
;
A
#
# COMPACT_ATOMS: atom_id res chain seq x y z
N MET A 1 -25.34 -9.60 -66.61
CA MET A 1 -25.22 -8.18 -67.00
C MET A 1 -25.87 -7.31 -65.95
N LYS A 2 -25.18 -6.28 -65.57
CA LYS A 2 -25.52 -5.09 -64.69
C LYS A 2 -25.04 -5.30 -63.23
N LYS A 3 -23.87 -4.84 -62.97
CA LYS A 3 -23.25 -3.53 -62.68
C LYS A 3 -23.49 -3.11 -61.21
N LEU A 4 -22.39 -3.31 -60.50
CA LEU A 4 -22.11 -2.67 -59.18
C LEU A 4 -22.20 -1.16 -59.28
N ILE A 5 -22.74 -0.56 -58.17
CA ILE A 5 -22.47 0.83 -57.85
C ILE A 5 -21.82 0.84 -56.46
N PHE A 6 -20.57 1.27 -56.43
CA PHE A 6 -19.79 1.57 -55.22
C PHE A 6 -20.26 2.91 -54.66
N GLY A 7 -20.71 2.91 -53.44
CA GLY A 7 -20.82 4.12 -52.62
C GLY A 7 -19.59 4.26 -51.75
N ALA A 8 -18.70 5.18 -52.07
CA ALA A 8 -17.54 5.51 -51.22
C ALA A 8 -18.01 6.36 -50.03
N LEU A 9 -17.95 5.82 -48.85
CA LEU A 9 -17.95 6.62 -47.62
C LEU A 9 -16.52 7.08 -47.34
N ALA A 10 -16.32 8.40 -47.36
CA ALA A 10 -15.09 9.05 -46.98
C ALA A 10 -14.88 8.87 -45.48
N ALA A 11 -13.92 8.03 -45.09
CA ALA A 11 -13.37 8.00 -43.75
C ALA A 11 -12.52 9.26 -43.57
N ALA A 12 -12.97 10.19 -42.73
CA ALA A 12 -12.16 11.32 -42.28
C ALA A 12 -11.03 10.77 -41.40
N LEU A 13 -9.83 10.65 -41.97
CA LEU A 13 -8.61 10.43 -41.21
C LEU A 13 -8.36 11.66 -40.33
N ILE A 14 -8.62 11.51 -39.04
CA ILE A 14 -8.02 12.38 -38.04
C ILE A 14 -6.55 12.05 -37.97
N MET A 15 -5.71 12.78 -38.69
CA MET A 15 -4.26 12.77 -38.50
C MET A 15 -3.96 13.40 -37.13
N SER A 16 -3.95 12.58 -36.06
CA SER A 16 -3.21 12.93 -34.86
C SER A 16 -1.73 12.87 -35.21
N CYS A 17 -0.98 13.94 -34.97
CA CYS A 17 0.47 13.92 -35.06
C CYS A 17 1.03 12.82 -34.12
N SER A 18 1.31 11.65 -34.66
CA SER A 18 1.92 10.55 -33.93
C SER A 18 3.36 10.92 -33.59
N GLN A 19 3.64 11.23 -32.33
CA GLN A 19 4.98 10.97 -31.82
C GLN A 19 5.24 9.47 -32.01
N ASN A 20 6.33 9.10 -32.67
CA ASN A 20 6.67 7.70 -32.93
C ASN A 20 6.80 6.97 -31.59
N SER A 21 5.99 5.94 -31.38
CA SER A 21 6.12 5.03 -30.24
C SER A 21 7.38 4.19 -30.39
N GLU A 22 8.13 3.95 -29.31
CA GLU A 22 9.22 2.98 -29.33
C GLU A 22 8.67 1.56 -29.57
N SER A 23 9.45 0.72 -30.24
CA SER A 23 9.11 -0.71 -30.38
C SER A 23 8.99 -1.33 -28.98
N GLY A 24 7.85 -1.97 -28.68
CA GLY A 24 7.54 -2.51 -27.37
C GLY A 24 6.83 -1.53 -26.42
N TYR A 25 6.37 -0.36 -26.89
CA TYR A 25 5.50 0.52 -26.12
C TYR A 25 4.19 -0.20 -25.76
N VAL A 26 3.76 -0.04 -24.49
CA VAL A 26 2.47 -0.49 -23.97
C VAL A 26 1.63 0.74 -23.63
N GLY A 27 0.44 0.83 -24.16
CA GLY A 27 -0.43 2.00 -24.00
C GLY A 27 -1.88 1.63 -23.70
N VAL A 28 -2.75 2.60 -23.89
CA VAL A 28 -4.20 2.48 -23.66
C VAL A 28 -4.75 1.27 -24.42
N SER A 29 -5.55 0.45 -23.73
CA SER A 29 -6.27 -0.67 -24.32
C SER A 29 -7.54 -0.17 -25.01
N ASP A 30 -7.85 -0.73 -26.17
CA ASP A 30 -9.09 -0.54 -26.92
C ASP A 30 -10.05 -1.73 -26.74
N ILE A 31 -9.97 -2.40 -25.59
CA ILE A 31 -10.80 -3.56 -25.27
C ILE A 31 -12.28 -3.25 -25.47
N GLN A 32 -12.97 -4.16 -26.14
CA GLN A 32 -14.42 -4.11 -26.32
C GLN A 32 -15.09 -5.05 -25.32
N ILE A 33 -16.10 -4.56 -24.61
CA ILE A 33 -16.75 -5.30 -23.53
C ILE A 33 -18.10 -5.83 -24.03
N GLU A 34 -18.23 -7.13 -24.02
CA GLU A 34 -19.48 -7.80 -24.37
C GLU A 34 -20.48 -7.78 -23.18
N ASN A 35 -21.73 -7.51 -23.44
CA ASN A 35 -22.83 -7.54 -22.46
C ASN A 35 -22.68 -6.59 -21.26
N GLY A 36 -21.70 -5.68 -21.26
CA GLY A 36 -21.48 -4.74 -20.18
C GLY A 36 -20.94 -5.37 -18.89
N VAL A 37 -20.29 -6.52 -18.97
CA VAL A 37 -19.75 -7.27 -17.83
C VAL A 37 -18.23 -7.16 -17.79
N MET A 38 -17.70 -6.76 -16.67
CA MET A 38 -16.25 -6.72 -16.41
C MET A 38 -15.68 -8.13 -16.29
N THR A 39 -14.55 -8.38 -16.92
CA THR A 39 -13.80 -9.64 -16.84
C THR A 39 -12.41 -9.40 -16.25
N PRO A 40 -11.65 -10.44 -15.86
CA PRO A 40 -10.26 -10.30 -15.47
C PRO A 40 -9.39 -9.61 -16.53
N GLU A 41 -9.65 -9.85 -17.81
CA GLU A 41 -8.97 -9.17 -18.93
C GLU A 41 -9.29 -7.67 -18.93
N THR A 42 -10.53 -7.29 -18.63
CA THR A 42 -10.95 -5.90 -18.50
C THR A 42 -10.21 -5.22 -17.34
N LEU A 43 -10.10 -5.88 -16.17
CA LEU A 43 -9.37 -5.36 -15.01
C LEU A 43 -7.89 -5.11 -15.34
N LEU A 44 -7.24 -6.02 -16.08
CA LEU A 44 -5.86 -5.88 -16.48
C LEU A 44 -5.64 -4.82 -17.58
N ALA A 45 -6.68 -4.49 -18.36
CA ALA A 45 -6.65 -3.47 -19.39
C ALA A 45 -6.71 -2.03 -18.85
N LEU A 46 -7.14 -1.85 -17.59
CA LEU A 46 -7.25 -0.53 -16.96
C LEU A 46 -5.89 0.16 -16.82
N GLY A 47 -5.85 1.45 -17.15
CA GLY A 47 -4.74 2.34 -16.82
C GLY A 47 -4.67 2.60 -15.31
N ARG A 48 -3.45 2.56 -14.76
CA ARG A 48 -3.17 2.76 -13.33
C ARG A 48 -2.47 4.09 -13.14
N LEU A 49 -3.23 5.11 -12.73
CA LEU A 49 -2.75 6.46 -12.48
C LEU A 49 -1.97 6.53 -11.15
N SER A 50 -0.86 7.29 -11.14
CA SER A 50 -0.05 7.48 -9.93
C SER A 50 0.87 8.70 -10.03
N ASP A 51 1.43 9.14 -8.89
CA ASP A 51 2.47 10.16 -8.72
C ASP A 51 2.11 11.48 -9.43
N PRO A 52 0.98 12.13 -9.06
CA PRO A 52 0.60 13.43 -9.60
C PRO A 52 1.49 14.55 -9.07
N GLN A 53 1.82 15.50 -9.95
CA GLN A 53 2.65 16.67 -9.64
C GLN A 53 2.03 17.92 -10.21
N LEU A 54 1.78 18.93 -9.37
CA LEU A 54 1.34 20.25 -9.83
C LEU A 54 2.50 21.00 -10.51
N SER A 55 2.25 21.67 -11.63
CA SER A 55 3.23 22.55 -12.25
C SER A 55 3.52 23.79 -11.39
N PRO A 56 4.72 24.40 -11.49
CA PRO A 56 5.08 25.56 -10.65
C PRO A 56 4.13 26.77 -10.81
N ASP A 57 3.50 26.92 -11.97
CA ASP A 57 2.53 27.97 -12.24
C ASP A 57 1.10 27.61 -11.78
N GLY A 58 0.90 26.44 -11.17
CA GLY A 58 -0.39 25.96 -10.69
C GLY A 58 -1.42 25.63 -11.77
N SER A 59 -1.03 25.60 -13.06
CA SER A 59 -1.97 25.44 -14.16
C SER A 59 -2.16 24.01 -14.64
N LYS A 60 -1.20 23.12 -14.38
CA LYS A 60 -1.16 21.75 -14.93
C LYS A 60 -0.82 20.71 -13.90
N ILE A 61 -1.27 19.47 -14.15
CA ILE A 61 -0.92 18.30 -13.39
C ILE A 61 -0.18 17.33 -14.31
N LEU A 62 1.04 16.96 -13.92
CA LEU A 62 1.86 15.91 -14.50
C LEU A 62 1.62 14.63 -13.70
N TYR A 63 1.39 13.49 -14.36
CA TYR A 63 1.16 12.20 -13.69
C TYR A 63 1.62 11.04 -14.54
N GLY A 64 1.78 9.87 -13.94
CA GLY A 64 2.10 8.65 -14.64
C GLY A 64 0.89 7.74 -14.79
N VAL A 65 0.83 7.00 -15.90
CA VAL A 65 -0.14 5.91 -16.07
C VAL A 65 0.59 4.65 -16.52
N SER A 66 0.34 3.55 -15.81
CA SER A 66 0.85 2.23 -16.15
C SER A 66 -0.23 1.42 -16.87
N TYR A 67 0.14 0.78 -17.97
CA TYR A 67 -0.69 -0.19 -18.69
C TYR A 67 -0.02 -1.54 -18.73
N ASN A 68 -0.81 -2.62 -18.75
CA ASN A 68 -0.32 -3.98 -18.85
C ASN A 68 -0.35 -4.49 -20.28
N SER A 69 0.65 -5.30 -20.65
CA SER A 69 0.64 -6.20 -21.78
C SER A 69 0.60 -7.64 -21.24
N VAL A 70 -0.55 -8.28 -21.32
CA VAL A 70 -0.69 -9.70 -20.94
C VAL A 70 0.15 -10.58 -21.86
N ALA A 71 0.22 -10.23 -23.16
CA ALA A 71 1.01 -10.98 -24.14
C ALA A 71 2.51 -10.99 -23.81
N ASP A 72 3.05 -9.83 -23.39
CA ASP A 72 4.46 -9.68 -23.04
C ASP A 72 4.74 -9.94 -21.54
N ASN A 73 3.72 -10.24 -20.76
CA ASN A 73 3.75 -10.45 -19.30
C ASN A 73 4.47 -9.31 -18.55
N ARG A 74 4.17 -8.07 -18.89
CA ARG A 74 4.79 -6.89 -18.26
C ARG A 74 3.87 -5.68 -18.23
N SER A 75 4.21 -4.73 -17.38
CA SER A 75 3.61 -3.38 -17.36
C SER A 75 4.60 -2.34 -17.89
N CYS A 76 4.08 -1.21 -18.34
CA CYS A 76 4.88 -0.06 -18.73
C CYS A 76 4.20 1.24 -18.33
N ARG A 77 4.93 2.09 -17.61
CA ARG A 77 4.46 3.41 -17.16
C ARG A 77 4.98 4.50 -18.08
N ASN A 78 4.09 5.40 -18.47
CA ASN A 78 4.42 6.59 -19.26
C ASN A 78 3.79 7.83 -18.65
N LEU A 79 4.28 9.02 -19.03
CA LEU A 79 3.87 10.31 -18.47
C LEU A 79 2.73 10.92 -19.27
N PHE A 80 1.81 11.53 -18.53
CA PHE A 80 0.66 12.29 -19.02
C PHE A 80 0.59 13.65 -18.34
N ILE A 81 -0.15 14.57 -18.94
CA ILE A 81 -0.40 15.90 -18.41
C ILE A 81 -1.83 16.33 -18.73
N CYS A 82 -2.44 17.06 -17.82
CA CYS A 82 -3.70 17.77 -18.05
C CYS A 82 -3.67 19.15 -17.39
N ASN A 83 -4.65 20.00 -17.70
CA ASN A 83 -4.90 21.23 -16.93
C ASN A 83 -5.55 20.85 -15.58
N VAL A 84 -5.44 21.74 -14.58
CA VAL A 84 -6.05 21.54 -13.24
C VAL A 84 -7.58 21.40 -13.30
N ASP A 85 -8.23 21.92 -14.35
CA ASP A 85 -9.66 21.77 -14.60
C ASP A 85 -10.04 20.44 -15.29
N GLY A 86 -9.05 19.58 -15.61
CA GLY A 86 -9.18 18.30 -16.30
C GLY A 86 -9.11 18.37 -17.82
N SER A 87 -9.13 19.57 -18.40
CA SER A 87 -9.04 19.73 -19.86
C SER A 87 -7.61 19.49 -20.38
N GLY A 88 -7.47 19.30 -21.67
CA GLY A 88 -6.16 19.26 -22.36
C GLY A 88 -5.29 18.04 -22.03
N ARG A 89 -5.90 16.92 -21.62
CA ARG A 89 -5.15 15.65 -21.37
C ARG A 89 -4.29 15.29 -22.57
N THR A 90 -3.00 15.08 -22.32
CA THR A 90 -2.00 14.76 -23.34
C THR A 90 -0.99 13.75 -22.81
N GLN A 91 -0.68 12.74 -23.62
CA GLN A 91 0.41 11.80 -23.31
C GLN A 91 1.74 12.40 -23.74
N LEU A 92 2.68 12.52 -22.77
CA LEU A 92 4.00 13.12 -22.99
C LEU A 92 5.04 12.14 -23.48
N THR A 93 5.02 10.90 -23.01
CA THR A 93 6.00 9.86 -23.38
C THR A 93 5.33 8.62 -23.96
N ARG A 94 6.03 7.94 -24.87
CA ARG A 94 5.65 6.63 -25.45
C ARG A 94 6.88 5.72 -25.51
N TYR A 95 7.50 5.53 -24.37
CA TYR A 95 8.69 4.70 -24.22
C TYR A 95 8.34 3.24 -23.98
N ALA A 96 9.21 2.35 -24.41
CA ALA A 96 9.08 0.91 -24.15
C ALA A 96 9.47 0.53 -22.70
N ARG A 97 10.30 1.35 -22.06
CA ARG A 97 10.68 1.21 -20.64
C ARG A 97 9.93 2.24 -19.81
N SER A 98 9.47 1.81 -18.64
CA SER A 98 8.76 2.67 -17.68
C SER A 98 9.54 3.95 -17.34
N VAL A 99 8.79 5.02 -17.16
CA VAL A 99 9.25 6.30 -16.64
C VAL A 99 8.57 6.51 -15.28
N SER A 100 9.36 6.87 -14.27
CA SER A 100 8.86 7.06 -12.89
C SER A 100 9.38 8.35 -12.27
N ASN A 101 8.82 8.71 -11.14
CA ASN A 101 9.27 9.81 -10.27
C ASN A 101 9.49 11.12 -11.06
N ALA A 102 8.48 11.53 -11.85
CA ALA A 102 8.60 12.74 -12.68
C ALA A 102 8.42 14.01 -11.86
N ARG A 103 9.30 15.02 -12.06
CA ARG A 103 9.29 16.29 -11.33
C ARG A 103 9.53 17.48 -12.26
N TRP A 104 8.87 18.59 -11.99
CA TRP A 104 9.03 19.83 -12.73
C TRP A 104 10.34 20.56 -12.37
N SER A 105 10.92 21.27 -13.35
CA SER A 105 11.82 22.40 -13.04
C SER A 105 11.03 23.55 -12.44
N ASN A 106 11.68 24.38 -11.60
CA ASN A 106 11.01 25.51 -10.93
C ASN A 106 10.38 26.54 -11.89
N ASP A 107 10.93 26.67 -13.10
CA ASP A 107 10.41 27.54 -14.15
C ASP A 107 9.39 26.83 -15.07
N GLY A 108 9.12 25.54 -14.83
CA GLY A 108 8.19 24.75 -15.63
C GLY A 108 8.69 24.41 -17.04
N SER A 109 9.95 24.71 -17.37
CA SER A 109 10.49 24.53 -18.72
C SER A 109 11.08 23.13 -18.98
N GLU A 110 11.37 22.35 -17.92
CA GLU A 110 11.92 21.00 -18.01
C GLU A 110 11.16 20.04 -17.09
N ILE A 111 11.22 18.76 -17.44
CA ILE A 111 10.74 17.66 -16.59
C ILE A 111 11.91 16.71 -16.35
N TYR A 112 12.19 16.44 -15.07
CA TYR A 112 13.13 15.43 -14.59
C TYR A 112 12.37 14.13 -14.35
N PHE A 113 12.99 12.97 -14.63
CA PHE A 113 12.36 11.67 -14.42
C PHE A 113 13.40 10.54 -14.37
N LEU A 114 13.00 9.42 -13.79
CA LEU A 114 13.78 8.20 -13.82
C LEU A 114 13.40 7.31 -14.99
N GLN A 115 14.40 6.72 -15.63
CA GLN A 115 14.23 5.65 -16.62
C GLN A 115 15.44 4.72 -16.58
N GLY A 116 15.19 3.41 -16.42
CA GLY A 116 16.25 2.41 -16.34
C GLY A 116 17.23 2.64 -15.20
N GLY A 117 16.72 3.08 -14.04
CA GLY A 117 17.54 3.36 -12.85
C GLY A 117 18.44 4.59 -12.98
N GLN A 118 18.21 5.46 -13.96
CA GLN A 118 19.01 6.68 -14.13
C GLN A 118 18.13 7.92 -14.22
N LEU A 119 18.67 9.05 -13.77
CA LEU A 119 18.03 10.35 -13.88
C LEU A 119 18.20 10.94 -15.27
N TRP A 120 17.10 11.42 -15.81
CA TRP A 120 17.03 12.11 -17.10
C TRP A 120 16.27 13.42 -16.95
N LYS A 121 16.49 14.35 -17.88
CA LYS A 121 15.61 15.50 -18.06
C LYS A 121 15.26 15.71 -19.52
N ALA A 122 14.14 16.38 -19.77
CA ALA A 122 13.74 16.80 -21.09
C ALA A 122 13.06 18.17 -21.03
N ALA A 123 13.33 19.03 -22.02
CA ALA A 123 12.63 20.31 -22.14
C ALA A 123 11.15 20.08 -22.41
N TYR A 124 10.30 20.81 -21.69
CA TYR A 124 8.85 20.81 -21.86
C TYR A 124 8.41 22.09 -22.56
N LYS A 125 7.67 21.96 -23.66
CA LYS A 125 7.09 23.11 -24.37
C LYS A 125 5.77 22.75 -25.03
N SER A 126 4.73 23.51 -24.72
CA SER A 126 3.41 23.41 -25.38
C SER A 126 2.86 21.95 -25.45
N GLY A 127 2.91 21.22 -24.33
CA GLY A 127 2.39 19.84 -24.26
C GLY A 127 3.29 18.77 -24.88
N LYS A 128 4.57 19.07 -25.14
CA LYS A 128 5.54 18.13 -25.73
C LYS A 128 6.85 18.10 -24.95
N LEU A 129 7.46 16.94 -24.87
CA LEU A 129 8.83 16.77 -24.37
C LEU A 129 9.82 16.77 -25.54
N GLY A 130 10.93 17.45 -25.32
CA GLY A 130 12.10 17.41 -26.20
C GLY A 130 12.92 16.11 -26.06
N LYS A 131 14.11 16.11 -26.64
CA LYS A 131 15.06 15.00 -26.47
C LYS A 131 15.52 14.93 -25.02
N LYS A 132 15.47 13.73 -24.42
CA LYS A 132 15.95 13.49 -23.07
C LYS A 132 17.48 13.55 -22.98
N VAL A 133 17.99 14.05 -21.88
CA VAL A 133 19.42 14.18 -21.54
C VAL A 133 19.67 13.39 -20.26
N LYS A 134 20.66 12.51 -20.26
CA LYS A 134 21.07 11.72 -19.07
C LYS A 134 21.79 12.63 -18.07
N LEU A 135 21.44 12.51 -16.77
CA LEU A 135 22.00 13.32 -15.71
C LEU A 135 22.73 12.49 -14.64
N SER A 136 22.62 11.19 -14.64
CA SER A 136 23.26 10.32 -13.65
C SER A 136 23.93 9.11 -14.27
N ASP A 137 24.92 8.56 -13.56
CA ASP A 137 25.56 7.27 -13.86
C ASP A 137 25.88 6.56 -12.54
N VAL A 138 24.81 6.12 -11.86
CA VAL A 138 24.88 5.43 -10.57
C VAL A 138 24.83 3.91 -10.85
N PRO A 139 25.84 3.14 -10.39
CA PRO A 139 25.98 1.72 -10.76
C PRO A 139 24.76 0.85 -10.43
N ASN A 140 24.22 0.97 -9.20
CA ASN A 140 23.02 0.22 -8.76
C ASN A 140 21.71 0.94 -9.13
N GLY A 141 21.81 2.07 -9.84
CA GLY A 141 20.67 2.89 -10.22
C GLY A 141 20.20 3.81 -9.09
N ILE A 142 19.24 4.65 -9.47
CA ILE A 142 18.48 5.52 -8.57
C ILE A 142 17.06 4.94 -8.50
N SER A 143 16.58 4.64 -7.31
CA SER A 143 15.22 4.14 -7.09
C SER A 143 14.22 5.28 -7.10
N GLU A 144 14.52 6.36 -6.38
CA GLU A 144 13.68 7.55 -6.24
C GLU A 144 14.52 8.80 -6.01
N PHE A 145 13.94 10.00 -6.24
CA PHE A 145 14.62 11.27 -5.96
C PHE A 145 13.67 12.40 -5.58
N LYS A 146 14.21 13.41 -4.87
CA LYS A 146 13.61 14.72 -4.65
C LYS A 146 14.62 15.81 -5.03
N LEU A 147 14.19 16.85 -5.74
CA LEU A 147 15.03 18.04 -5.98
C LEU A 147 14.96 18.96 -4.77
N SER A 148 16.08 19.64 -4.44
CA SER A 148 16.03 20.74 -3.47
C SER A 148 15.13 21.87 -3.99
N PRO A 149 14.53 22.72 -3.12
CA PRO A 149 13.63 23.78 -3.54
C PRO A 149 14.23 24.75 -4.56
N ASP A 150 15.53 25.02 -4.49
CA ASP A 150 16.28 25.83 -5.45
C ASP A 150 16.80 25.04 -6.66
N GLN A 151 16.63 23.70 -6.63
CA GLN A 151 17.09 22.72 -7.63
C GLN A 151 18.61 22.73 -7.88
N SER A 152 19.37 23.26 -6.94
CA SER A 152 20.85 23.18 -6.98
C SER A 152 21.38 21.82 -6.55
N ARG A 153 20.54 21.04 -5.83
CA ARG A 153 20.87 19.71 -5.28
C ARG A 153 19.76 18.70 -5.59
N ILE A 154 20.15 17.45 -5.53
CA ILE A 154 19.24 16.30 -5.58
C ILE A 154 19.49 15.41 -4.37
N LEU A 155 18.42 14.97 -3.74
CA LEU A 155 18.36 13.87 -2.80
C LEU A 155 17.88 12.64 -3.57
N TYR A 156 18.59 11.51 -3.48
CA TYR A 156 18.20 10.29 -4.18
C TYR A 156 18.54 9.03 -3.36
N THR A 157 17.78 7.97 -3.63
CA THR A 157 17.99 6.65 -3.02
C THR A 157 18.65 5.69 -4.00
N SER A 158 19.58 4.89 -3.51
CA SER A 158 20.26 3.82 -4.22
C SER A 158 20.62 2.72 -3.23
N THR A 159 21.24 1.64 -3.67
CA THR A 159 21.64 0.54 -2.81
C THR A 159 23.15 0.40 -2.72
N ILE A 160 23.61 -0.14 -1.61
CA ILE A 160 24.97 -0.65 -1.43
C ILE A 160 24.91 -2.12 -1.04
N LYS A 161 26.01 -2.83 -1.21
CA LYS A 161 26.10 -4.23 -0.79
C LYS A 161 25.93 -4.38 0.72
N ASN A 162 25.03 -5.28 1.14
CA ASN A 162 24.88 -5.65 2.54
C ASN A 162 25.98 -6.66 2.93
N LYS A 163 26.73 -6.35 3.99
CA LYS A 163 27.80 -7.20 4.49
C LYS A 163 27.30 -8.35 5.40
N ALA A 164 26.09 -8.24 5.92
CA ALA A 164 25.50 -9.24 6.80
C ALA A 164 24.97 -10.48 6.05
N VAL A 165 24.63 -10.32 4.76
CA VAL A 165 24.21 -11.41 3.88
C VAL A 165 25.24 -11.54 2.75
N GLN A 166 25.94 -12.67 2.71
CA GLN A 166 27.04 -12.91 1.79
C GLN A 166 26.67 -13.99 0.77
N THR A 167 27.29 -13.88 -0.41
CA THR A 167 27.29 -14.92 -1.47
C THR A 167 28.66 -15.59 -1.54
N PRO A 168 28.78 -16.79 -2.16
CA PRO A 168 30.08 -17.44 -2.32
C PRO A 168 31.14 -16.57 -3.01
N ALA A 169 30.75 -15.75 -3.98
CA ALA A 169 31.65 -14.82 -4.68
C ALA A 169 32.25 -13.74 -3.77
N ASP A 170 31.66 -13.48 -2.61
CA ASP A 170 32.18 -12.53 -1.61
C ASP A 170 33.38 -13.05 -0.86
N SER A 171 33.43 -14.37 -0.64
CA SER A 171 34.57 -15.03 -0.01
C SER A 171 35.61 -15.49 -1.02
N ASP A 172 35.19 -15.91 -2.21
CA ASP A 172 36.06 -16.34 -3.31
C ASP A 172 35.44 -15.93 -4.66
N PRO A 173 35.98 -14.92 -5.36
CA PRO A 173 35.49 -14.51 -6.67
C PRO A 173 35.46 -15.62 -7.75
N ALA A 174 36.22 -16.70 -7.57
CA ALA A 174 36.16 -17.85 -8.48
C ALA A 174 34.87 -18.66 -8.35
N LEU A 175 34.08 -18.42 -7.28
CA LEU A 175 32.80 -19.06 -7.01
C LEU A 175 31.60 -18.21 -7.46
N ASP A 176 31.75 -17.37 -8.47
CA ASP A 176 30.71 -16.46 -9.00
C ASP A 176 29.47 -17.19 -9.56
N LYS A 177 29.57 -18.47 -9.83
CA LYS A 177 28.49 -19.36 -10.29
C LYS A 177 27.84 -20.18 -9.18
N ALA A 178 28.40 -20.16 -7.98
CA ALA A 178 27.79 -20.85 -6.85
C ALA A 178 26.59 -20.04 -6.34
N SER A 179 25.47 -20.74 -6.05
CA SER A 179 24.22 -20.14 -5.60
C SER A 179 23.97 -20.49 -4.14
N ALA A 180 24.40 -19.60 -3.24
CA ALA A 180 24.14 -19.72 -1.81
C ALA A 180 24.05 -18.35 -1.15
N TYR A 181 23.37 -18.28 0.00
CA TYR A 181 23.38 -17.13 0.90
C TYR A 181 23.89 -17.59 2.27
N THR A 182 24.71 -16.74 2.90
CA THR A 182 25.29 -16.99 4.22
C THR A 182 25.04 -15.79 5.11
N THR A 183 24.52 -16.04 6.32
CA THR A 183 24.33 -15.02 7.35
C THR A 183 24.60 -15.61 8.74
N GLU A 184 25.02 -14.77 9.67
CA GLU A 184 25.22 -15.11 11.10
C GLU A 184 24.30 -14.27 12.00
N ASP A 185 23.37 -13.46 11.42
CA ASP A 185 22.45 -12.61 12.15
C ASP A 185 21.06 -12.61 11.51
N LEU A 186 20.08 -11.95 12.17
CA LEU A 186 18.72 -11.79 11.69
C LEU A 186 18.59 -10.67 10.65
N MET A 187 17.36 -10.52 10.09
CA MET A 187 17.03 -9.59 9.00
C MET A 187 17.82 -9.88 7.74
N TYR A 188 17.84 -11.14 7.36
CA TYR A 188 18.45 -11.62 6.12
C TYR A 188 17.47 -11.69 4.94
N ARG A 189 16.18 -11.52 5.19
CA ARG A 189 15.10 -11.46 4.19
C ARG A 189 14.16 -10.31 4.47
N HIS A 190 13.64 -9.70 3.42
CA HIS A 190 12.52 -8.77 3.43
C HIS A 190 11.53 -9.18 2.35
N TRP A 191 10.27 -9.14 2.63
CA TRP A 191 9.14 -9.31 1.72
C TRP A 191 9.30 -10.49 0.74
N ASP A 192 10.12 -10.35 -0.33
CA ASP A 192 10.32 -11.31 -1.42
C ASP A 192 11.79 -11.53 -1.80
N HIS A 193 12.73 -10.96 -1.06
CA HIS A 193 14.15 -11.05 -1.42
C HIS A 193 15.06 -11.27 -0.22
N TRP A 194 16.25 -11.80 -0.49
CA TRP A 194 17.35 -11.83 0.45
C TRP A 194 18.01 -10.46 0.50
N VAL A 195 18.28 -9.93 1.69
CA VAL A 195 18.82 -8.58 1.91
C VAL A 195 20.31 -8.56 1.57
N THR A 196 20.64 -8.78 0.29
CA THR A 196 22.01 -8.72 -0.24
C THR A 196 22.47 -7.28 -0.50
N GLU A 197 21.53 -6.35 -0.53
CA GLU A 197 21.75 -4.93 -0.69
C GLU A 197 21.03 -4.16 0.42
N THR A 198 21.54 -2.99 0.77
CA THR A 198 20.97 -2.08 1.78
C THR A 198 20.65 -0.75 1.11
N PRO A 199 19.42 -0.20 1.24
CA PRO A 199 19.07 1.13 0.77
C PRO A 199 19.91 2.22 1.45
N ARG A 200 20.32 3.21 0.66
CA ARG A 200 21.06 4.39 1.14
C ARG A 200 20.54 5.64 0.43
N SER A 201 20.57 6.74 1.15
CA SER A 201 20.16 8.05 0.62
C SER A 201 21.35 9.00 0.49
N TYR A 202 21.39 9.65 -0.65
CA TYR A 202 22.53 10.50 -1.06
C TYR A 202 22.06 11.90 -1.43
N VAL A 203 22.94 12.89 -1.14
CA VAL A 203 22.80 14.25 -1.65
C VAL A 203 23.91 14.52 -2.66
N ALA A 204 23.54 15.03 -3.84
CA ALA A 204 24.47 15.46 -4.87
C ALA A 204 24.15 16.86 -5.39
N THR A 205 25.17 17.56 -5.90
CA THR A 205 24.99 18.86 -6.57
C THR A 205 24.55 18.65 -8.02
N MET A 206 23.51 19.37 -8.42
CA MET A 206 23.06 19.42 -9.81
C MET A 206 24.01 20.34 -10.61
N GLY A 207 24.60 19.82 -11.69
CA GLY A 207 25.59 20.58 -12.45
C GLY A 207 25.86 20.01 -13.83
N LYS A 208 27.07 20.23 -14.34
CA LYS A 208 27.51 19.76 -15.66
C LYS A 208 28.00 18.30 -15.65
N GLU A 209 28.48 17.85 -14.50
CA GLU A 209 28.92 16.47 -14.31
C GLU A 209 27.74 15.54 -14.05
N LEU A 210 27.87 14.29 -14.51
CA LEU A 210 26.87 13.27 -14.19
C LEU A 210 26.94 12.96 -12.69
N ILE A 211 25.75 12.82 -12.08
CA ILE A 211 25.59 12.37 -10.70
C ILE A 211 26.10 10.93 -10.62
N SER A 212 26.96 10.64 -9.67
CA SER A 212 27.54 9.33 -9.40
C SER A 212 27.79 9.19 -7.90
N LEU A 213 28.01 7.97 -7.41
CA LEU A 213 28.38 7.78 -6.00
C LEU A 213 29.65 8.54 -5.61
N GLY A 214 30.58 8.73 -6.56
CA GLY A 214 31.86 9.43 -6.29
C GLY A 214 31.75 10.94 -6.06
N ASN A 215 30.64 11.57 -6.50
CA ASN A 215 30.37 13.01 -6.28
C ASN A 215 29.08 13.24 -5.49
N SER A 216 28.62 12.24 -4.74
CA SER A 216 27.47 12.29 -3.85
C SER A 216 27.88 12.07 -2.40
N VAL A 217 27.14 12.64 -1.48
CA VAL A 217 27.36 12.48 -0.03
C VAL A 217 26.28 11.56 0.50
N ASP A 218 26.67 10.44 1.11
CA ASP A 218 25.78 9.56 1.84
C ASP A 218 25.34 10.23 3.15
N ILE A 219 24.05 10.37 3.39
CA ILE A 219 23.49 11.05 4.57
C ILE A 219 23.88 10.32 5.87
N LEU A 220 23.93 9.00 5.84
CA LEU A 220 24.31 8.19 7.01
C LEU A 220 25.83 8.02 7.15
N GLY A 221 26.63 8.36 6.12
CA GLY A 221 28.08 8.20 6.14
C GLY A 221 28.48 6.75 6.43
N ASP A 222 29.23 6.52 7.52
CA ASP A 222 29.71 5.18 7.92
C ASP A 222 28.72 4.41 8.81
N GLU A 223 27.54 4.97 9.13
CA GLU A 223 26.53 4.29 9.92
C GLU A 223 26.00 3.07 9.16
N PRO A 224 25.80 1.90 9.83
CA PRO A 224 25.46 0.64 9.16
C PRO A 224 23.96 0.47 8.87
N TYR A 225 23.17 1.54 8.95
CA TYR A 225 21.71 1.48 8.87
C TYR A 225 21.22 1.64 7.43
N GLU A 226 19.98 1.26 7.20
CA GLU A 226 19.27 1.52 5.94
C GLU A 226 18.58 2.89 5.95
N LEU A 227 18.43 3.48 4.75
CA LEU A 227 17.67 4.70 4.53
C LEU A 227 17.27 4.80 3.04
N PRO A 228 15.98 4.72 2.70
CA PRO A 228 14.78 4.53 3.54
C PRO A 228 14.74 3.19 4.27
N THR A 229 13.82 3.08 5.24
CA THR A 229 13.60 1.85 5.99
C THR A 229 12.76 0.86 5.17
N GLU A 230 13.26 -0.36 4.96
CA GLU A 230 12.57 -1.43 4.24
C GLU A 230 11.50 -2.13 5.12
N PRO A 231 10.55 -2.92 4.53
CA PRO A 231 10.47 -3.25 3.09
C PRO A 231 9.48 -2.39 2.29
N LEU A 232 8.65 -1.56 2.89
CA LEU A 232 7.51 -0.90 2.23
C LEU A 232 7.60 0.64 2.23
N SER A 233 8.79 1.19 2.46
CA SER A 233 9.02 2.63 2.51
C SER A 233 9.93 3.12 1.40
N GLY A 234 9.88 4.42 1.10
CA GLY A 234 10.62 5.06 0.04
C GLY A 234 11.04 6.50 0.38
N ILE A 235 11.15 7.32 -0.64
CA ILE A 235 11.62 8.71 -0.54
C ILE A 235 10.67 9.62 0.27
N GLU A 236 9.43 9.18 0.58
CA GLU A 236 8.51 9.88 1.49
C GLU A 236 9.09 10.02 2.89
N GLN A 237 9.97 9.10 3.29
CA GLN A 237 10.68 9.17 4.58
C GLN A 237 11.75 10.26 4.66
N LEU A 238 11.96 11.01 3.60
CA LEU A 238 12.94 12.09 3.55
C LEU A 238 12.32 13.36 2.97
N ASP A 239 12.59 14.54 3.54
CA ASP A 239 12.10 15.80 3.01
C ASP A 239 13.11 16.94 3.13
N TRP A 240 13.13 17.83 2.11
CA TRP A 240 13.98 19.03 2.08
C TRP A 240 13.38 20.15 2.92
N SER A 241 14.22 20.84 3.71
CA SER A 241 13.83 22.15 4.24
C SER A 241 13.60 23.16 3.11
N PRO A 242 12.75 24.17 3.31
CA PRO A 242 12.43 25.15 2.26
C PRO A 242 13.64 25.94 1.74
N ASP A 243 14.69 26.10 2.54
CA ASP A 243 15.95 26.75 2.14
C ASP A 243 16.91 25.81 1.39
N GLY A 244 16.58 24.50 1.27
CA GLY A 244 17.38 23.49 0.58
C GLY A 244 18.68 23.12 1.30
N ARG A 245 18.87 23.53 2.55
CA ARG A 245 20.07 23.22 3.34
C ARG A 245 19.96 21.93 4.12
N TYR A 246 18.78 21.64 4.69
CA TYR A 246 18.57 20.52 5.57
C TYR A 246 17.72 19.42 4.91
N VAL A 247 17.97 18.18 5.33
CA VAL A 247 17.12 17.02 4.99
C VAL A 247 16.59 16.41 6.29
N ALA A 248 15.28 16.45 6.50
CA ALA A 248 14.63 15.66 7.54
C ALA A 248 14.48 14.23 7.02
N TYR A 249 14.69 13.22 7.89
CA TYR A 249 14.54 11.83 7.51
C TYR A 249 14.14 10.94 8.69
N SER A 250 13.44 9.86 8.39
CA SER A 250 13.12 8.78 9.32
C SER A 250 14.15 7.66 9.19
N CYS A 251 14.63 7.11 10.31
CA CYS A 251 15.59 6.01 10.26
C CYS A 251 15.47 5.10 11.48
N ARG A 252 15.48 3.78 11.24
CA ARG A 252 15.65 2.73 12.25
C ARG A 252 17.13 2.50 12.49
N LYS A 253 17.70 3.15 13.50
CA LYS A 253 19.12 3.00 13.83
C LYS A 253 19.39 1.72 14.65
N ARG A 254 19.07 0.58 14.05
CA ARG A 254 19.24 -0.77 14.58
C ARG A 254 19.74 -1.72 13.49
N THR A 255 20.32 -2.84 13.85
CA THR A 255 20.78 -3.90 12.93
C THR A 255 20.51 -5.29 13.53
N GLY A 256 20.49 -6.31 12.68
CA GLY A 256 20.43 -7.71 13.09
C GLY A 256 19.23 -8.01 14.00
N LYS A 257 19.51 -8.62 15.16
CA LYS A 257 18.49 -9.01 16.13
C LYS A 257 17.69 -7.83 16.67
N GLU A 258 18.34 -6.69 16.91
CA GLU A 258 17.64 -5.50 17.41
C GLU A 258 16.66 -4.97 16.38
N TYR A 259 17.03 -4.98 15.10
CA TYR A 259 16.14 -4.63 14.01
C TYR A 259 14.95 -5.60 13.93
N ALA A 260 15.20 -6.91 14.02
CA ALA A 260 14.18 -7.95 13.85
C ALA A 260 13.01 -7.87 14.86
N PHE A 261 13.20 -7.21 16.01
CA PHE A 261 12.19 -7.13 17.06
C PHE A 261 11.71 -5.71 17.38
N SER A 262 12.09 -4.72 16.56
CA SER A 262 11.76 -3.33 16.79
C SER A 262 11.19 -2.67 15.55
N THR A 263 10.13 -1.88 15.73
CA THR A 263 9.61 -0.98 14.70
C THR A 263 10.09 0.45 14.90
N ASN A 264 10.87 0.73 15.97
CA ASN A 264 11.25 2.09 16.32
C ASN A 264 12.10 2.77 15.26
N THR A 265 11.55 3.78 14.64
CA THR A 265 12.25 4.78 13.85
C THR A 265 12.18 6.13 14.55
N ASP A 266 13.19 6.95 14.39
CA ASP A 266 13.19 8.33 14.88
C ASP A 266 13.38 9.31 13.71
N ILE A 267 12.94 10.55 13.92
CA ILE A 267 13.15 11.65 12.98
C ILE A 267 14.52 12.30 13.27
N TYR A 268 15.28 12.49 12.21
CA TYR A 268 16.58 13.16 12.20
C TYR A 268 16.58 14.31 11.19
N ILE A 269 17.44 15.29 11.42
CA ILE A 269 17.69 16.37 10.46
C ILE A 269 19.19 16.41 10.16
N TYR A 270 19.53 16.26 8.88
CA TYR A 270 20.89 16.33 8.35
C TYR A 270 21.18 17.72 7.76
N ASP A 271 22.28 18.37 8.18
CA ASP A 271 22.76 19.62 7.60
C ASP A 271 23.73 19.32 6.45
N CYS A 272 23.32 19.60 5.24
CA CYS A 272 24.11 19.37 4.03
C CYS A 272 25.40 20.21 3.93
N GLU A 273 25.55 21.29 4.69
CA GLU A 273 26.76 22.13 4.70
C GLU A 273 27.81 21.64 5.70
N SER A 274 27.37 21.25 6.90
CA SER A 274 28.28 20.84 7.97
C SER A 274 28.47 19.31 8.05
N GLY A 275 27.57 18.52 7.42
CA GLY A 275 27.52 17.06 7.55
C GLY A 275 27.06 16.58 8.92
N ARG A 276 26.45 17.44 9.74
CA ARG A 276 25.97 17.10 11.09
C ARG A 276 24.52 16.64 11.06
N THR A 277 24.21 15.64 11.89
CA THR A 277 22.84 15.17 12.12
C THR A 277 22.37 15.52 13.53
N VAL A 278 21.12 15.92 13.67
CA VAL A 278 20.43 16.14 14.95
C VAL A 278 19.22 15.22 15.01
N GLN A 279 19.05 14.51 16.11
CA GLN A 279 17.86 13.72 16.39
C GLN A 279 16.75 14.63 16.92
N VAL A 280 15.56 14.55 16.31
CA VAL A 280 14.36 15.34 16.65
C VAL A 280 13.48 14.56 17.61
N SER A 281 12.98 13.40 17.18
CA SER A 281 12.11 12.57 18.00
C SER A 281 12.91 11.52 18.78
N ARG A 282 12.29 11.00 19.84
CA ARG A 282 12.81 9.92 20.67
C ARG A 282 11.64 9.09 21.15
N GLY A 283 10.91 8.55 20.16
CA GLY A 283 9.73 7.76 20.40
C GLY A 283 10.04 6.32 20.81
N GLY A 284 8.99 5.52 20.91
CA GLY A 284 9.07 4.09 21.16
C GLY A 284 8.63 3.26 19.96
N GLY A 285 7.91 3.84 18.99
CA GLY A 285 7.38 3.18 17.81
C GLY A 285 7.86 3.84 16.52
N TYR A 286 7.06 3.73 15.47
CA TYR A 286 7.34 4.40 14.21
C TYR A 286 7.20 5.92 14.34
N ASP A 287 8.25 6.65 13.94
CA ASP A 287 8.21 8.05 13.56
C ASP A 287 8.60 8.15 12.09
N THR A 288 7.69 8.58 11.20
CA THR A 288 7.87 8.47 9.76
C THR A 288 7.31 9.69 9.00
N ASP A 289 7.60 9.78 7.72
CA ASP A 289 7.06 10.75 6.77
C ASP A 289 7.19 12.22 7.25
N PRO A 290 8.42 12.68 7.55
CA PRO A 290 8.64 14.07 7.95
C PRO A 290 8.34 15.02 6.80
N VAL A 291 7.57 16.10 7.08
CA VAL A 291 7.25 17.15 6.11
C VAL A 291 7.46 18.54 6.70
N TRP A 292 8.20 19.38 6.00
CA TRP A 292 8.47 20.75 6.42
C TRP A 292 7.30 21.68 6.08
N SER A 293 6.98 22.60 7.00
CA SER A 293 6.17 23.76 6.66
C SER A 293 6.86 24.64 5.62
N GLY A 294 6.10 25.28 4.73
CA GLY A 294 6.65 26.10 3.64
C GLY A 294 7.52 27.28 4.10
N ASN A 295 7.34 27.74 5.35
CA ASN A 295 8.16 28.80 5.97
C ASN A 295 9.36 28.26 6.78
N GLY A 296 9.52 26.93 6.87
CA GLY A 296 10.61 26.27 7.60
C GLY A 296 10.58 26.43 9.13
N ARG A 297 9.45 26.87 9.70
CA ARG A 297 9.31 27.05 11.16
C ARG A 297 8.84 25.82 11.88
N HIS A 298 8.25 24.86 11.16
CA HIS A 298 7.69 23.65 11.71
C HIS A 298 8.09 22.45 10.88
N LEU A 299 8.23 21.32 11.56
CA LEU A 299 8.35 19.99 10.96
C LEU A 299 7.23 19.12 11.52
N ALA A 300 6.43 18.51 10.65
CA ALA A 300 5.42 17.53 11.02
C ALA A 300 5.86 16.13 10.63
N TRP A 301 5.36 15.10 11.34
CA TRP A 301 5.58 13.70 11.01
C TRP A 301 4.45 12.82 11.55
N ILE A 302 4.37 11.59 11.08
CA ILE A 302 3.46 10.57 11.62
C ILE A 302 4.20 9.79 12.70
N SER A 303 3.54 9.54 13.85
CA SER A 303 4.13 8.88 15.01
C SER A 303 3.23 7.80 15.59
N MET A 304 3.81 6.65 15.88
CA MET A 304 3.22 5.60 16.71
C MET A 304 3.97 5.53 18.06
N ALA A 305 3.27 5.14 19.14
CA ALA A 305 3.84 5.21 20.48
C ALA A 305 4.61 3.96 20.91
N ARG A 306 4.26 2.77 20.37
CA ARG A 306 4.68 1.47 20.90
C ARG A 306 5.61 0.73 19.94
N ASP A 307 6.80 0.40 20.42
CA ASP A 307 7.78 -0.38 19.66
C ASP A 307 7.28 -1.82 19.40
N GLY A 308 7.44 -2.30 18.19
CA GLY A 308 7.00 -3.62 17.73
C GLY A 308 5.54 -3.71 17.29
N TYR A 309 4.71 -2.69 17.55
CA TYR A 309 3.29 -2.69 17.22
C TYR A 309 2.98 -1.88 15.96
N GLU A 310 2.88 -2.53 14.82
CA GLU A 310 2.62 -1.88 13.53
C GLU A 310 1.20 -1.33 13.35
N ALA A 311 0.27 -1.75 14.19
CA ALA A 311 -1.11 -1.27 14.16
C ALA A 311 -1.39 -0.26 15.28
N ASP A 312 -0.37 0.36 15.85
CA ASP A 312 -0.56 1.45 16.80
C ASP A 312 -1.20 2.66 16.12
N GLN A 313 -1.79 3.54 16.91
CA GLN A 313 -2.43 4.74 16.35
C GLN A 313 -1.40 5.64 15.68
N GLN A 314 -1.65 5.99 14.44
CA GLN A 314 -0.86 6.96 13.67
C GLN A 314 -1.28 8.38 14.05
N ARG A 315 -0.40 9.10 14.73
CA ARG A 315 -0.63 10.44 15.27
C ARG A 315 0.11 11.49 14.46
N LEU A 316 -0.47 12.69 14.37
CA LEU A 316 0.16 13.85 13.72
C LEU A 316 0.98 14.63 14.76
N MET A 317 2.30 14.51 14.67
CA MET A 317 3.25 15.24 15.50
C MET A 317 3.77 16.48 14.79
N VAL A 318 4.06 17.53 15.56
CA VAL A 318 4.69 18.78 15.06
C VAL A 318 5.72 19.26 16.06
N CYS A 319 6.86 19.76 15.60
CA CYS A 319 7.80 20.55 16.39
C CYS A 319 8.07 21.91 15.76
N ASP A 320 8.55 22.83 16.59
CA ASP A 320 9.07 24.11 16.14
C ASP A 320 10.54 23.95 15.75
N THR A 321 10.96 24.60 14.67
CA THR A 321 12.33 24.56 14.15
C THR A 321 12.93 25.96 14.06
N ASP A 322 14.19 26.10 14.49
CA ASP A 322 14.93 27.37 14.44
C ASP A 322 16.32 27.13 13.90
N PHE A 323 16.69 27.86 12.86
CA PHE A 323 17.98 27.78 12.18
C PHE A 323 18.92 28.96 12.51
N SER A 324 18.49 29.92 13.32
CA SER A 324 19.22 31.19 13.55
C SER A 324 20.57 31.02 14.28
N ASP A 325 20.63 30.08 15.26
CA ASP A 325 21.81 29.77 16.07
C ASP A 325 22.28 28.32 15.96
N GLY A 326 22.03 27.69 14.81
CA GLY A 326 22.17 26.26 14.60
C GLY A 326 20.79 25.59 14.62
N LEU A 327 20.75 24.32 14.23
CA LEU A 327 19.51 23.58 14.15
C LEU A 327 18.96 23.27 15.52
N ARG A 328 17.75 23.74 15.82
CA ARG A 328 16.95 23.37 16.99
C ARG A 328 15.60 22.83 16.52
N ALA A 329 15.16 21.76 17.16
CA ALA A 329 13.84 21.21 17.05
C ALA A 329 13.31 21.01 18.47
N ASP A 330 12.35 21.80 18.88
CA ASP A 330 11.77 21.81 20.21
C ASP A 330 10.24 21.96 20.19
N ASN A 331 9.61 21.97 21.36
CA ASN A 331 8.18 22.11 21.50
C ASN A 331 7.39 21.06 20.69
N ILE A 332 7.76 19.77 20.84
CA ILE A 332 7.06 18.67 20.19
C ILE A 332 5.63 18.55 20.74
N ARG A 333 4.65 18.52 19.85
CA ARG A 333 3.22 18.47 20.15
C ARG A 333 2.54 17.36 19.34
N ASP A 334 1.58 16.68 19.95
CA ASP A 334 0.63 15.79 19.28
C ASP A 334 -0.64 16.61 18.95
N LEU A 335 -0.82 16.93 17.66
CA LEU A 335 -1.99 17.67 17.18
C LEU A 335 -3.24 16.80 17.12
N SER A 336 -3.08 15.49 17.08
CA SER A 336 -4.17 14.51 16.95
C SER A 336 -4.56 13.81 18.25
N ILE A 337 -4.12 14.32 19.41
CA ILE A 337 -4.32 13.66 20.72
C ILE A 337 -5.79 13.35 21.07
N ASN A 338 -6.72 14.10 20.49
CA ASN A 338 -8.17 13.91 20.68
C ASN A 338 -8.85 13.32 19.43
N PHE A 339 -8.08 12.82 18.46
CA PHE A 339 -8.56 12.28 17.20
C PHE A 339 -8.28 10.78 17.16
N ASP A 340 -9.31 9.96 17.36
CA ASP A 340 -9.18 8.50 17.55
C ASP A 340 -9.13 7.72 16.23
N PHE A 341 -8.44 8.28 15.19
CA PHE A 341 -8.24 7.66 13.90
C PHE A 341 -6.80 7.84 13.43
N ASP A 342 -6.36 6.98 12.51
CA ASP A 342 -5.03 7.03 11.94
C ASP A 342 -4.89 8.20 10.96
N VAL A 343 -3.90 9.06 11.16
CA VAL A 343 -3.55 10.18 10.28
C VAL A 343 -2.57 9.72 9.21
N ALA A 344 -2.77 10.13 7.95
CA ALA A 344 -1.86 9.82 6.86
C ALA A 344 -1.75 10.97 5.84
N GLY A 345 -0.60 11.04 5.15
CA GLY A 345 -0.35 11.97 4.05
C GLY A 345 -0.46 13.45 4.40
N PRO A 346 0.25 13.96 5.43
CA PRO A 346 0.17 15.35 5.83
C PRO A 346 0.76 16.29 4.77
N VAL A 347 0.04 17.40 4.48
CA VAL A 347 0.46 18.45 3.54
C VAL A 347 0.21 19.83 4.17
N TRP A 348 1.26 20.62 4.26
CA TRP A 348 1.20 21.97 4.82
C TRP A 348 0.56 22.99 3.88
N HIS A 349 -0.22 23.89 4.44
CA HIS A 349 -0.67 25.12 3.82
C HIS A 349 -0.70 26.27 4.85
N GLY A 350 0.24 27.18 4.78
CA GLY A 350 0.45 28.16 5.84
C GLY A 350 0.77 27.48 7.19
N ASP A 351 -0.07 27.75 8.19
CA ASP A 351 0.01 27.13 9.53
C ASP A 351 -1.03 26.00 9.71
N GLU A 352 -1.66 25.55 8.63
CA GLU A 352 -2.61 24.42 8.62
C GLU A 352 -1.99 23.20 7.97
N ILE A 353 -2.43 22.00 8.38
CA ILE A 353 -2.02 20.71 7.85
C ILE A 353 -3.24 19.96 7.34
N PHE A 354 -3.30 19.73 6.02
CA PHE A 354 -4.28 18.85 5.41
C PHE A 354 -3.77 17.41 5.44
N PHE A 355 -4.66 16.46 5.73
CA PHE A 355 -4.34 15.05 5.81
C PHE A 355 -5.55 14.18 5.49
N ASN A 356 -5.36 12.89 5.35
CA ASN A 356 -6.46 11.94 5.20
C ASN A 356 -6.51 10.97 6.38
N ALA A 357 -7.72 10.49 6.69
CA ALA A 357 -7.96 9.49 7.72
C ALA A 357 -9.14 8.59 7.32
N LEU A 358 -9.03 7.31 7.62
CA LEU A 358 -10.10 6.34 7.48
C LEU A 358 -10.95 6.34 8.75
N VAL A 359 -12.25 6.58 8.61
CA VAL A 359 -13.14 6.88 9.74
C VAL A 359 -14.38 5.99 9.77
N SER A 360 -15.18 6.12 10.82
CA SER A 360 -16.26 5.21 11.26
C SER A 360 -17.31 4.85 10.21
N GLU A 361 -17.43 5.62 9.14
CA GLU A 361 -18.30 5.26 8.01
C GLU A 361 -17.70 4.18 7.11
N GLY A 362 -16.45 3.76 7.37
CA GLY A 362 -15.69 2.87 6.48
C GLY A 362 -15.28 3.56 5.18
N ILE A 363 -15.01 4.87 5.23
CA ILE A 363 -14.53 5.69 4.12
C ILE A 363 -13.34 6.54 4.54
N GLN A 364 -12.45 6.84 3.61
CA GLN A 364 -11.30 7.70 3.85
C GLN A 364 -11.63 9.16 3.50
N GLY A 365 -11.70 10.01 4.52
CA GLY A 365 -11.99 11.42 4.39
C GLY A 365 -10.75 12.31 4.43
N LEU A 366 -10.90 13.57 3.99
CA LEU A 366 -9.91 14.64 4.17
C LEU A 366 -10.24 15.47 5.40
N PHE A 367 -9.19 15.90 6.11
CA PHE A 367 -9.22 16.67 7.33
C PHE A 367 -8.21 17.81 7.26
N CYS A 368 -8.38 18.80 8.13
CA CYS A 368 -7.45 19.90 8.33
C CYS A 368 -7.22 20.09 9.83
N ALA A 369 -5.96 20.16 10.26
CA ALA A 369 -5.55 20.50 11.61
C ALA A 369 -4.87 21.88 11.64
N ASP A 370 -5.17 22.67 12.66
CA ASP A 370 -4.38 23.86 12.98
C ASP A 370 -3.27 23.53 14.00
N LEU A 371 -2.38 24.48 14.27
CA LEU A 371 -1.29 24.31 15.24
C LEU A 371 -1.75 24.22 16.71
N SER A 372 -3.03 24.47 17.01
CA SER A 372 -3.62 24.25 18.33
C SER A 372 -4.15 22.81 18.51
N GLY A 373 -4.24 22.03 17.44
CA GLY A 373 -4.81 20.68 17.44
C GLY A 373 -6.33 20.66 17.23
N ASP A 374 -6.94 21.76 16.73
CA ASP A 374 -8.32 21.72 16.24
C ASP A 374 -8.35 21.02 14.88
N ILE A 375 -9.09 19.90 14.81
CA ILE A 375 -9.20 19.07 13.61
C ILE A 375 -10.61 19.17 13.04
N GLN A 376 -10.70 19.59 11.79
CA GLN A 376 -11.94 19.74 11.06
C GLN A 376 -12.01 18.76 9.89
N ARG A 377 -13.16 18.10 9.72
CA ARG A 377 -13.44 17.26 8.55
C ARG A 377 -13.80 18.13 7.36
N ILE A 378 -13.15 17.88 6.23
CA ILE A 378 -13.35 18.59 4.97
C ILE A 378 -14.40 17.90 4.10
N THR A 379 -14.28 16.58 3.92
CA THR A 379 -15.17 15.80 3.05
C THR A 379 -16.46 15.41 3.75
N HIS A 380 -17.57 15.38 3.00
CA HIS A 380 -18.86 14.96 3.53
C HIS A 380 -18.89 13.45 3.79
N LYS A 381 -19.51 13.00 4.89
CA LYS A 381 -19.67 11.60 5.26
C LYS A 381 -20.52 10.78 4.26
N ASP A 382 -21.34 11.46 3.46
CA ASP A 382 -22.22 10.83 2.45
C ASP A 382 -21.54 10.73 1.07
N TRP A 383 -20.27 11.15 0.95
CA TRP A 383 -19.46 10.94 -0.23
C TRP A 383 -18.77 9.59 -0.10
N TRP A 384 -19.29 8.58 -0.73
CA TRP A 384 -18.77 7.22 -0.70
C TRP A 384 -17.58 7.06 -1.65
N PHE A 385 -16.51 7.76 -1.32
CA PHE A 385 -15.22 7.71 -1.97
C PHE A 385 -14.12 7.72 -0.91
N ASP A 386 -13.01 7.10 -1.21
CA ASP A 386 -11.79 7.25 -0.43
C ASP A 386 -10.93 8.35 -1.05
N PHE A 387 -10.73 9.44 -0.32
CA PHE A 387 -9.83 10.53 -0.68
C PHE A 387 -8.48 10.34 0.00
N PHE A 388 -7.41 10.36 -0.77
CA PHE A 388 -6.08 10.10 -0.24
C PHE A 388 -4.99 10.88 -0.99
N SER A 389 -3.75 10.85 -0.44
CA SER A 389 -2.56 11.48 -1.02
C SER A 389 -2.84 12.91 -1.52
N PRO A 390 -3.26 13.84 -0.65
CA PRO A 390 -3.29 15.25 -1.02
C PRO A 390 -1.88 15.64 -1.50
N PHE A 391 -1.77 16.31 -2.65
CA PHE A 391 -0.47 16.63 -3.24
C PHE A 391 -0.26 18.12 -3.51
N ALA A 392 -1.30 18.93 -3.43
CA ALA A 392 -1.19 20.39 -3.56
C ALA A 392 -2.40 21.09 -2.98
N VAL A 393 -2.18 22.29 -2.43
CA VAL A 393 -3.20 23.24 -2.02
C VAL A 393 -3.02 24.52 -2.83
N LEU A 394 -4.08 25.00 -3.48
CA LEU A 394 -4.10 26.22 -4.29
C LEU A 394 -4.97 27.27 -3.62
N GLU A 395 -4.42 28.46 -3.44
CA GLU A 395 -5.19 29.64 -3.03
C GLU A 395 -6.24 30.00 -4.07
N GLN A 396 -7.42 30.38 -3.62
CA GLN A 396 -8.50 30.90 -4.43
C GLN A 396 -8.98 32.25 -3.91
N ALA A 397 -9.79 32.96 -4.70
CA ALA A 397 -10.38 34.23 -4.27
C ALA A 397 -11.27 34.07 -3.02
N GLU A 398 -11.91 32.93 -2.87
CA GLU A 398 -12.77 32.57 -1.74
C GLU A 398 -12.42 31.15 -1.23
N GLY A 399 -11.40 31.04 -0.35
CA GLY A 399 -10.99 29.77 0.22
C GLY A 399 -9.83 29.09 -0.50
N VAL A 400 -9.74 27.77 -0.41
CA VAL A 400 -8.65 26.97 -0.98
C VAL A 400 -9.17 25.82 -1.83
N LYS A 401 -8.35 25.36 -2.75
CA LYS A 401 -8.57 24.15 -3.55
C LYS A 401 -7.51 23.11 -3.20
N LEU A 402 -7.95 21.99 -2.67
CA LEU A 402 -7.09 20.85 -2.40
C LEU A 402 -7.11 19.89 -3.59
N LEU A 403 -5.94 19.51 -4.09
CA LEU A 403 -5.78 18.50 -5.13
C LEU A 403 -5.33 17.19 -4.49
N CYS A 404 -6.06 16.13 -4.77
CA CYS A 404 -5.76 14.79 -4.23
C CYS A 404 -6.15 13.68 -5.20
N SER A 405 -5.77 12.46 -4.84
CA SER A 405 -6.26 11.24 -5.48
C SER A 405 -7.55 10.78 -4.78
N TYR A 406 -8.40 10.06 -5.51
CA TYR A 406 -9.57 9.40 -4.95
C TYR A 406 -9.93 8.16 -5.77
N TYR A 407 -10.67 7.26 -5.16
CA TYR A 407 -11.24 6.07 -5.81
C TYR A 407 -12.55 5.67 -5.10
N SER A 408 -13.21 4.66 -5.64
CA SER A 408 -14.30 3.97 -4.94
C SER A 408 -14.33 2.49 -5.33
N LEU A 409 -15.25 1.73 -4.74
CA LEU A 409 -15.55 0.36 -5.18
C LEU A 409 -15.96 0.30 -6.66
N GLU A 410 -16.39 1.43 -7.24
CA GLU A 410 -16.84 1.51 -8.63
C GLU A 410 -15.73 1.81 -9.64
N PHE A 411 -14.66 2.54 -9.26
CA PHE A 411 -13.62 2.98 -10.20
C PHE A 411 -12.24 3.09 -9.53
N PRO A 412 -11.14 2.87 -10.30
CA PRO A 412 -9.77 2.99 -9.80
C PRO A 412 -9.37 4.45 -9.60
N VAL A 413 -8.12 4.64 -9.18
CA VAL A 413 -7.54 5.95 -8.88
C VAL A 413 -7.76 6.94 -10.02
N GLU A 414 -8.38 8.06 -9.66
CA GLU A 414 -8.51 9.28 -10.46
C GLU A 414 -8.06 10.49 -9.62
N LEU A 415 -7.82 11.63 -10.26
CA LEU A 415 -7.50 12.88 -9.59
C LEU A 415 -8.78 13.72 -9.39
N VAL A 416 -8.83 14.41 -8.27
CA VAL A 416 -9.97 15.22 -7.86
C VAL A 416 -9.50 16.55 -7.28
N ALA A 417 -10.26 17.61 -7.51
CA ALA A 417 -10.16 18.88 -6.83
C ALA A 417 -11.28 18.99 -5.80
N VAL A 418 -10.93 19.36 -4.57
CA VAL A 418 -11.87 19.65 -3.49
C VAL A 418 -11.81 21.14 -3.20
N ASP A 419 -12.89 21.87 -3.51
CA ASP A 419 -13.03 23.29 -3.24
C ASP A 419 -13.57 23.49 -1.83
N ILE A 420 -12.83 24.23 -0.99
CA ILE A 420 -13.14 24.53 0.40
C ILE A 420 -13.39 26.02 0.52
N THR A 421 -14.62 26.42 0.79
CA THR A 421 -15.06 27.83 0.86
C THR A 421 -15.89 28.08 2.12
N ALA A 422 -16.15 29.35 2.43
CA ALA A 422 -17.07 29.70 3.50
C ALA A 422 -18.52 29.21 3.28
N ALA A 423 -18.90 28.92 2.03
CA ALA A 423 -20.20 28.36 1.68
C ALA A 423 -20.29 26.83 1.86
N GLY A 424 -19.17 26.17 2.07
CA GLY A 424 -19.04 24.72 2.22
C GLY A 424 -18.02 24.10 1.26
N THR A 425 -18.04 22.78 1.21
CA THR A 425 -17.11 21.97 0.42
C THR A 425 -17.81 21.36 -0.80
N SER A 426 -17.10 21.31 -1.92
CA SER A 426 -17.55 20.60 -3.12
C SER A 426 -16.36 19.92 -3.78
N TYR A 427 -16.61 18.91 -4.63
CA TYR A 427 -15.53 18.25 -5.37
C TYR A 427 -15.80 18.22 -6.86
N LYS A 428 -14.74 18.15 -7.63
CA LYS A 428 -14.78 17.97 -9.09
C LYS A 428 -13.70 17.00 -9.53
N GLN A 429 -14.11 15.94 -10.22
CA GLN A 429 -13.17 15.03 -10.87
C GLN A 429 -12.34 15.76 -11.92
N ILE A 430 -11.02 15.50 -11.92
CA ILE A 430 -10.05 16.09 -12.85
C ILE A 430 -9.76 15.13 -13.99
N THR A 431 -9.49 13.85 -13.67
CA THR A 431 -9.13 12.84 -14.67
C THR A 431 -10.22 11.80 -14.83
N ASP A 432 -10.30 11.22 -16.01
CA ASP A 432 -11.17 10.08 -16.35
C ASP A 432 -10.35 9.14 -17.25
N GLU A 433 -9.33 8.53 -16.65
CA GLU A 433 -8.31 7.76 -17.37
C GLU A 433 -8.90 6.50 -18.01
N ASN A 434 -9.88 5.90 -17.33
CA ASN A 434 -10.52 4.64 -17.71
C ASN A 434 -11.98 4.79 -18.18
N GLY A 435 -12.48 6.00 -18.38
CA GLY A 435 -13.87 6.26 -18.76
C GLY A 435 -14.32 5.57 -20.04
N HIS A 436 -13.39 5.39 -21.00
CA HIS A 436 -13.66 4.65 -22.25
C HIS A 436 -13.97 3.17 -22.02
N ILE A 437 -13.49 2.57 -20.92
CA ILE A 437 -13.81 1.20 -20.48
C ILE A 437 -15.07 1.21 -19.63
N PHE A 438 -15.13 2.08 -18.60
CA PHE A 438 -16.26 2.12 -17.66
C PHE A 438 -17.59 2.50 -18.31
N SER A 439 -17.58 3.33 -19.38
CA SER A 439 -18.78 3.65 -20.16
C SER A 439 -19.42 2.46 -20.87
N GLN A 440 -18.70 1.35 -21.01
CA GLN A 440 -19.17 0.11 -21.60
C GLN A 440 -19.72 -0.87 -20.54
N LEU A 441 -19.48 -0.62 -19.24
CA LEU A 441 -19.84 -1.50 -18.14
C LEU A 441 -21.21 -1.13 -17.55
N LYS A 442 -21.98 -2.14 -17.16
CA LYS A 442 -23.16 -1.95 -16.32
C LYS A 442 -22.74 -1.47 -14.94
N PRO A 443 -23.54 -0.58 -14.29
CA PRO A 443 -23.26 -0.16 -12.93
C PRO A 443 -23.45 -1.34 -11.95
N ILE A 444 -22.73 -1.31 -10.85
CA ILE A 444 -23.00 -2.10 -9.65
C ILE A 444 -23.84 -1.28 -8.68
N HIS A 445 -24.27 -1.88 -7.60
CA HIS A 445 -24.90 -1.21 -6.47
C HIS A 445 -24.20 -1.61 -5.18
N GLU A 446 -24.02 -0.67 -4.28
CA GLU A 446 -23.42 -0.91 -2.97
C GLU A 446 -24.29 -0.37 -1.84
N GLU A 447 -24.15 -0.98 -0.67
CA GLU A 447 -24.90 -0.63 0.52
C GLU A 447 -23.99 -0.73 1.75
N SER A 448 -24.08 0.21 2.68
CA SER A 448 -23.48 0.12 4.00
C SER A 448 -24.52 -0.38 5.00
N VAL A 449 -24.26 -1.50 5.65
CA VAL A 449 -25.17 -2.14 6.60
C VAL A 449 -24.49 -2.30 7.97
N LEU A 450 -25.30 -2.32 9.03
CA LEU A 450 -24.86 -2.66 10.38
C LEU A 450 -25.28 -4.08 10.73
N VAL A 451 -24.32 -4.90 11.12
CA VAL A 451 -24.54 -6.29 11.53
C VAL A 451 -24.27 -6.43 13.03
N GLU A 452 -25.23 -6.96 13.77
CA GLU A 452 -25.07 -7.19 15.21
C GLU A 452 -24.10 -8.35 15.46
N THR A 453 -23.08 -8.10 16.29
CA THR A 453 -22.11 -9.10 16.74
C THR A 453 -22.67 -9.93 17.90
N VAL A 454 -22.00 -11.03 18.26
CA VAL A 454 -22.44 -11.93 19.35
C VAL A 454 -22.44 -11.25 20.73
N ASP A 455 -21.72 -10.15 20.89
CA ASP A 455 -21.65 -9.31 22.10
C ASP A 455 -22.45 -8.00 21.96
N HIS A 456 -23.43 -7.98 21.01
CA HIS A 456 -24.36 -6.87 20.78
C HIS A 456 -23.74 -5.55 20.35
N LYS A 457 -22.55 -5.56 19.74
CA LYS A 457 -22.00 -4.40 19.06
C LYS A 457 -22.51 -4.32 17.63
N GLN A 458 -22.42 -3.12 17.02
CA GLN A 458 -22.81 -2.92 15.62
C GLN A 458 -21.55 -2.86 14.76
N MET A 459 -21.40 -3.85 13.91
CA MET A 459 -20.29 -3.96 12.95
C MET A 459 -20.73 -3.42 11.59
N GLN A 460 -20.04 -2.43 11.07
CA GLN A 460 -20.29 -1.93 9.71
C GLN A 460 -19.79 -2.97 8.70
N CYS A 461 -20.59 -3.19 7.64
CA CYS A 461 -20.22 -4.02 6.49
C CYS A 461 -20.63 -3.30 5.21
N TRP A 462 -19.78 -3.37 4.18
CA TRP A 462 -20.19 -3.06 2.82
C TRP A 462 -20.82 -4.29 2.17
N VAL A 463 -21.87 -4.08 1.37
CA VAL A 463 -22.46 -5.13 0.53
C VAL A 463 -22.46 -4.63 -0.90
N VAL A 464 -21.88 -5.39 -1.82
CA VAL A 464 -21.79 -5.05 -3.24
C VAL A 464 -22.65 -6.03 -4.03
N TYR A 465 -23.56 -5.50 -4.79
CA TYR A 465 -24.55 -6.28 -5.56
C TYR A 465 -24.19 -6.35 -7.05
N PRO A 466 -24.50 -7.48 -7.72
CA PRO A 466 -24.27 -7.61 -9.15
C PRO A 466 -25.10 -6.60 -9.97
N PRO A 467 -24.68 -6.31 -11.22
CA PRO A 467 -25.49 -5.50 -12.12
C PRO A 467 -26.91 -6.04 -12.29
N GLU A 468 -27.87 -5.12 -12.40
CA GLU A 468 -29.30 -5.49 -12.57
C GLU A 468 -29.81 -6.43 -11.46
N PHE A 469 -29.32 -6.22 -10.24
CA PHE A 469 -29.73 -6.98 -9.07
C PHE A 469 -31.26 -6.98 -8.93
N ASP A 470 -31.84 -8.17 -8.67
CA ASP A 470 -33.26 -8.39 -8.52
C ASP A 470 -33.49 -9.29 -7.28
N GLU A 471 -34.10 -8.75 -6.23
CA GLU A 471 -34.32 -9.44 -4.96
C GLU A 471 -35.23 -10.70 -5.07
N ASN A 472 -35.90 -10.90 -6.21
CA ASN A 472 -36.69 -12.08 -6.50
C ASN A 472 -35.88 -13.23 -7.13
N LYS A 473 -34.58 -13.02 -7.37
CA LYS A 473 -33.64 -14.03 -7.88
C LYS A 473 -32.72 -14.48 -6.77
N VAL A 474 -32.14 -15.65 -6.92
CA VAL A 474 -31.17 -16.20 -5.99
C VAL A 474 -29.76 -16.08 -6.58
N TYR A 475 -28.85 -15.51 -5.80
CA TYR A 475 -27.44 -15.27 -6.18
C TYR A 475 -26.51 -16.05 -5.26
N PRO A 476 -25.37 -16.51 -5.77
CA PRO A 476 -24.25 -16.92 -4.91
C PRO A 476 -23.63 -15.69 -4.24
N ALA A 477 -23.08 -15.89 -3.03
CA ALA A 477 -22.44 -14.80 -2.30
C ALA A 477 -21.01 -15.15 -1.90
N ILE A 478 -20.20 -14.11 -1.68
CA ILE A 478 -18.84 -14.17 -1.19
C ILE A 478 -18.73 -13.30 0.05
N GLU A 479 -18.24 -13.86 1.14
CA GLU A 479 -17.76 -13.09 2.29
C GLU A 479 -16.26 -12.94 2.20
N ILE A 480 -15.79 -11.69 2.20
CA ILE A 480 -14.36 -11.37 2.22
C ILE A 480 -13.89 -11.31 3.67
N VAL A 481 -13.03 -12.25 4.04
CA VAL A 481 -12.34 -12.21 5.32
C VAL A 481 -11.00 -11.48 5.15
N LEU A 482 -10.93 -10.30 5.74
CA LEU A 482 -9.90 -9.31 5.48
C LEU A 482 -8.52 -9.72 6.02
N GLY A 483 -7.47 -9.44 5.26
CA GLY A 483 -6.06 -9.50 5.70
C GLY A 483 -5.67 -8.41 6.69
N GLY A 484 -4.42 -8.30 6.97
CA GLY A 484 -3.84 -7.39 7.96
C GLY A 484 -3.09 -8.17 9.03
N PRO A 485 -3.61 -8.33 10.28
CA PRO A 485 -5.02 -8.34 10.72
C PRO A 485 -5.67 -6.98 10.92
N GLN A 486 -4.91 -5.92 11.11
CA GLN A 486 -5.44 -4.58 11.33
C GLN A 486 -5.52 -3.83 10.00
N GLY A 487 -6.57 -4.05 9.26
CA GLY A 487 -6.92 -3.35 8.03
C GLY A 487 -8.42 -3.09 7.99
N SER A 488 -8.93 -2.37 7.01
CA SER A 488 -10.37 -2.10 6.85
C SER A 488 -10.82 -2.33 5.42
N ASN A 489 -12.06 -2.74 5.26
CA ASN A 489 -12.78 -2.63 4.01
C ASN A 489 -13.37 -1.22 3.92
N SER A 490 -12.92 -0.46 2.96
CA SER A 490 -13.41 0.90 2.67
C SER A 490 -13.97 0.97 1.25
N GLN A 491 -14.01 2.13 0.68
CA GLN A 491 -14.32 2.33 -0.73
C GLN A 491 -13.11 2.04 -1.64
N ASP A 492 -12.11 1.28 -1.18
CA ASP A 492 -10.86 1.07 -1.87
C ASP A 492 -11.00 0.26 -3.17
N TRP A 493 -10.27 0.69 -4.19
CA TRP A 493 -10.10 -0.05 -5.42
C TRP A 493 -8.85 -0.94 -5.37
N SER A 494 -9.02 -2.21 -5.64
CA SER A 494 -7.91 -3.16 -5.74
C SER A 494 -7.84 -3.83 -7.11
N TYR A 495 -6.63 -3.88 -7.70
CA TYR A 495 -6.38 -4.67 -8.91
C TYR A 495 -6.13 -6.16 -8.62
N ARG A 496 -6.10 -6.55 -7.35
CA ARG A 496 -5.97 -7.95 -6.89
C ARG A 496 -7.30 -8.48 -6.38
N TRP A 497 -7.94 -7.74 -5.48
CA TRP A 497 -9.21 -8.06 -4.81
C TRP A 497 -10.30 -7.08 -5.26
N CYS A 498 -10.59 -7.08 -6.58
CA CYS A 498 -11.56 -6.14 -7.14
C CYS A 498 -13.00 -6.61 -6.84
N TYR A 499 -13.64 -6.00 -5.85
CA TYR A 499 -15.01 -6.35 -5.44
C TYR A 499 -16.02 -6.04 -6.53
N ARG A 500 -15.80 -4.97 -7.30
CA ARG A 500 -16.60 -4.70 -8.51
C ARG A 500 -16.53 -5.85 -9.49
N LEU A 501 -15.34 -6.39 -9.76
CA LEU A 501 -15.20 -7.54 -10.66
C LEU A 501 -15.96 -8.76 -10.13
N MET A 502 -15.88 -9.04 -8.82
CA MET A 502 -16.62 -10.15 -8.19
C MET A 502 -18.14 -9.97 -8.37
N ALA A 503 -18.64 -8.77 -8.11
CA ALA A 503 -20.08 -8.44 -8.32
C ALA A 503 -20.46 -8.55 -9.80
N GLN A 504 -19.63 -8.07 -10.71
CA GLN A 504 -19.84 -8.19 -12.17
C GLN A 504 -19.86 -9.66 -12.65
N GLN A 505 -19.19 -10.57 -11.96
CA GLN A 505 -19.28 -11.99 -12.21
C GLN A 505 -20.57 -12.63 -11.64
N GLY A 506 -21.45 -11.84 -11.04
CA GLY A 506 -22.78 -12.28 -10.57
C GLY A 506 -22.82 -12.73 -9.12
N TYR A 507 -21.82 -12.38 -8.31
CA TYR A 507 -21.81 -12.65 -6.86
C TYR A 507 -22.29 -11.43 -6.07
N ILE A 508 -22.98 -11.67 -4.96
CA ILE A 508 -23.14 -10.66 -3.90
C ILE A 508 -21.90 -10.75 -3.02
N VAL A 509 -21.26 -9.61 -2.74
CA VAL A 509 -20.04 -9.58 -1.94
C VAL A 509 -20.30 -8.83 -0.65
N ILE A 510 -20.04 -9.47 0.50
CA ILE A 510 -20.08 -8.80 1.81
C ILE A 510 -18.67 -8.61 2.36
N LEU A 511 -18.39 -7.40 2.85
CA LEU A 511 -17.09 -6.90 3.31
C LEU A 511 -17.22 -6.48 4.78
N PRO A 512 -17.04 -7.40 5.74
CA PRO A 512 -17.19 -7.07 7.17
C PRO A 512 -16.01 -6.24 7.70
N ASN A 513 -16.30 -5.19 8.44
CA ASN A 513 -15.33 -4.44 9.24
C ASN A 513 -15.34 -4.94 10.70
N ARG A 514 -14.90 -6.19 10.87
CA ARG A 514 -14.83 -6.89 12.15
C ARG A 514 -13.88 -6.20 13.12
N ARG A 515 -13.94 -6.51 14.41
CA ARG A 515 -12.93 -6.01 15.36
C ARG A 515 -11.50 -6.34 14.91
N GLY A 516 -10.59 -5.38 15.11
CA GLY A 516 -9.25 -5.35 14.51
C GLY A 516 -9.16 -4.44 13.28
N THR A 517 -10.27 -3.93 12.74
CA THR A 517 -10.23 -2.97 11.63
C THR A 517 -9.90 -1.55 12.11
N THR A 518 -9.26 -0.75 11.24
CA THR A 518 -8.65 0.53 11.60
C THR A 518 -9.63 1.71 11.66
N ALA A 519 -10.73 1.66 10.94
CA ALA A 519 -11.67 2.79 10.78
C ALA A 519 -12.53 3.13 12.01
N PHE A 520 -12.54 2.31 13.06
CA PHE A 520 -13.54 2.37 14.13
C PHE A 520 -12.96 2.67 15.51
N GLY A 521 -11.84 3.40 15.52
CA GLY A 521 -11.11 3.80 16.72
C GLY A 521 -10.10 2.75 17.20
N GLN A 522 -9.17 3.20 18.07
CA GLN A 522 -8.05 2.38 18.53
C GLN A 522 -8.52 1.19 19.39
N GLU A 523 -9.56 1.38 20.23
CA GLU A 523 -10.11 0.27 21.02
C GLU A 523 -10.64 -0.89 20.15
N TRP A 524 -11.34 -0.59 19.05
CA TRP A 524 -11.84 -1.62 18.12
C TRP A 524 -10.70 -2.33 17.41
N LYS A 525 -9.71 -1.56 17.00
CA LYS A 525 -8.51 -2.06 16.30
C LYS A 525 -7.69 -3.01 17.18
N GLU A 526 -7.46 -2.67 18.44
CA GLU A 526 -6.62 -3.44 19.35
C GLU A 526 -7.23 -4.78 19.80
N GLN A 527 -8.55 -4.96 19.72
CA GLN A 527 -9.23 -6.17 20.22
C GLN A 527 -8.80 -7.47 19.53
N ILE A 528 -8.13 -7.41 18.39
CA ILE A 528 -7.65 -8.58 17.67
C ILE A 528 -6.28 -9.05 18.15
N SER A 529 -5.44 -8.15 18.63
CA SER A 529 -4.06 -8.48 19.03
C SER A 529 -4.04 -9.44 20.21
N GLY A 530 -3.33 -10.57 20.06
CA GLY A 530 -3.28 -11.66 21.05
C GLY A 530 -4.54 -12.52 21.11
N ASP A 531 -5.48 -12.37 20.19
CA ASP A 531 -6.73 -13.15 20.16
C ASP A 531 -7.28 -13.40 18.75
N TYR A 532 -6.44 -13.87 17.85
CA TYR A 532 -6.79 -14.09 16.43
C TYR A 532 -7.96 -15.05 16.20
N CYS A 533 -8.17 -16.01 17.08
CA CYS A 533 -9.28 -16.97 16.98
C CYS A 533 -10.50 -16.61 17.84
N GLY A 534 -10.52 -15.40 18.40
CA GLY A 534 -11.54 -14.95 19.35
C GLY A 534 -12.79 -14.36 18.73
N LEU A 535 -13.22 -13.21 19.26
CA LEU A 535 -14.46 -12.54 18.87
C LEU A 535 -14.45 -12.10 17.39
N ASN A 536 -13.30 -11.79 16.82
CA ASN A 536 -13.16 -11.46 15.40
C ASN A 536 -13.63 -12.58 14.47
N MET A 537 -13.44 -13.86 14.84
CA MET A 537 -13.99 -14.99 14.10
C MET A 537 -15.52 -15.04 14.23
N GLN A 538 -16.06 -14.69 15.42
CA GLN A 538 -17.51 -14.61 15.61
C GLN A 538 -18.15 -13.45 14.83
N ASP A 539 -17.41 -12.36 14.64
CA ASP A 539 -17.84 -11.24 13.80
C ASP A 539 -18.03 -11.66 12.35
N TYR A 540 -17.06 -12.39 11.77
CA TYR A 540 -17.20 -12.98 10.43
C TYR A 540 -18.38 -13.93 10.35
N LEU A 541 -18.54 -14.85 11.30
CA LEU A 541 -19.71 -15.74 11.34
C LEU A 541 -21.05 -14.99 11.46
N SER A 542 -21.07 -13.84 12.14
CA SER A 542 -22.24 -12.98 12.22
C SER A 542 -22.56 -12.32 10.88
N ALA A 543 -21.55 -11.82 10.16
CA ALA A 543 -21.72 -11.27 8.81
C ALA A 543 -22.17 -12.34 7.81
N GLY A 544 -21.56 -13.53 7.85
CA GLY A 544 -21.97 -14.65 7.01
C GLY A 544 -23.41 -15.08 7.25
N ARG A 545 -23.84 -15.18 8.52
CA ARG A 545 -25.25 -15.49 8.86
C ARG A 545 -26.18 -14.37 8.40
N TYR A 546 -25.80 -13.11 8.56
CA TYR A 546 -26.59 -11.97 8.11
C TYR A 546 -26.85 -12.03 6.61
N ILE A 547 -25.80 -12.20 5.79
CA ILE A 547 -25.99 -12.22 4.34
C ILE A 547 -26.74 -13.50 3.90
N LYS A 548 -26.45 -14.65 4.50
CA LYS A 548 -27.15 -15.92 4.24
C LYS A 548 -28.63 -15.90 4.62
N SER A 549 -29.04 -15.01 5.54
CA SER A 549 -30.47 -14.86 5.92
C SER A 549 -31.31 -14.15 4.86
N LYS A 550 -30.70 -13.53 3.87
CA LYS A 550 -31.42 -12.83 2.81
C LYS A 550 -32.06 -13.83 1.83
N PRO A 551 -33.35 -13.67 1.44
CA PRO A 551 -34.02 -14.62 0.60
C PRO A 551 -33.41 -14.76 -0.80
N TYR A 552 -32.66 -13.78 -1.22
CA TYR A 552 -31.99 -13.75 -2.51
C TYR A 552 -30.54 -14.29 -2.46
N VAL A 553 -30.05 -14.80 -1.31
CA VAL A 553 -28.74 -15.43 -1.17
C VAL A 553 -28.87 -16.94 -1.10
N GLY A 554 -28.22 -17.62 -2.03
CA GLY A 554 -28.12 -19.07 -2.08
C GLY A 554 -26.92 -19.60 -1.30
N LYS A 555 -25.90 -20.06 -2.01
CA LYS A 555 -24.64 -20.55 -1.43
C LYS A 555 -23.69 -19.39 -1.11
N LEU A 556 -22.80 -19.61 -0.13
CA LEU A 556 -21.87 -18.62 0.38
C LEU A 556 -20.44 -19.16 0.40
N ALA A 557 -19.49 -18.44 -0.17
CA ALA A 557 -18.06 -18.69 -0.04
C ALA A 557 -17.42 -17.80 1.02
N CYS A 558 -16.36 -18.30 1.68
CA CYS A 558 -15.43 -17.53 2.49
C CYS A 558 -14.10 -17.38 1.75
N VAL A 559 -13.67 -16.15 1.53
CA VAL A 559 -12.50 -15.85 0.69
C VAL A 559 -11.59 -14.82 1.39
N GLY A 560 -10.31 -15.15 1.55
CA GLY A 560 -9.37 -14.22 2.19
C GLY A 560 -7.90 -14.46 1.87
N ALA A 561 -7.09 -13.44 2.15
CA ALA A 561 -5.65 -13.48 1.94
C ALA A 561 -4.89 -13.06 3.20
N SER A 562 -3.64 -13.55 3.36
CA SER A 562 -2.78 -13.18 4.47
C SER A 562 -3.42 -13.60 5.81
N TYR A 563 -3.61 -12.68 6.74
CA TYR A 563 -4.45 -12.94 7.91
C TYR A 563 -5.88 -13.38 7.51
N GLY A 564 -6.42 -12.88 6.38
CA GLY A 564 -7.69 -13.39 5.82
C GLY A 564 -7.59 -14.86 5.37
N GLY A 565 -6.43 -15.28 4.89
CA GLY A 565 -6.16 -16.70 4.62
C GLY A 565 -6.08 -17.54 5.89
N TYR A 566 -5.49 -17.01 6.98
CA TYR A 566 -5.60 -17.58 8.33
C TYR A 566 -7.08 -17.71 8.73
N SER A 567 -7.86 -16.64 8.56
CA SER A 567 -9.27 -16.62 8.91
C SER A 567 -10.06 -17.68 8.14
N ALA A 568 -9.78 -17.85 6.85
CA ALA A 568 -10.41 -18.90 6.04
C ALA A 568 -10.06 -20.30 6.56
N TYR A 569 -8.80 -20.58 6.88
CA TYR A 569 -8.39 -21.86 7.49
C TYR A 569 -9.01 -22.08 8.86
N MET A 570 -9.10 -21.05 9.70
CA MET A 570 -9.70 -21.13 11.03
C MET A 570 -11.22 -21.35 10.94
N LEU A 571 -11.90 -20.58 10.08
CA LEU A 571 -13.35 -20.67 9.88
C LEU A 571 -13.77 -22.01 9.28
N GLU A 572 -12.92 -22.67 8.49
CA GLU A 572 -13.17 -24.04 8.01
C GLU A 572 -13.42 -25.02 9.17
N GLY A 573 -12.78 -24.80 10.31
CA GLY A 573 -12.99 -25.61 11.53
C GLY A 573 -14.10 -25.08 12.47
N LEU A 574 -14.68 -23.90 12.20
CA LEU A 574 -15.61 -23.21 13.11
C LEU A 574 -17.02 -22.99 12.55
N HIS A 575 -17.20 -22.98 11.22
CA HIS A 575 -18.41 -22.48 10.58
C HIS A 575 -19.64 -23.41 10.68
N GLY A 576 -19.44 -24.68 11.01
CA GLY A 576 -20.49 -25.69 10.85
C GLY A 576 -20.85 -25.86 9.37
N ASP A 577 -22.07 -25.51 8.96
CA ASP A 577 -22.53 -25.61 7.57
C ASP A 577 -22.82 -24.24 6.94
N LEU A 578 -22.17 -23.16 7.43
CA LEU A 578 -22.46 -21.81 6.96
C LEU A 578 -21.92 -21.56 5.54
N TYR A 579 -20.67 -21.95 5.26
CA TYR A 579 -20.01 -21.75 3.98
C TYR A 579 -20.02 -23.01 3.13
N ASP A 580 -20.14 -22.84 1.82
CA ASP A 580 -20.18 -23.90 0.82
C ASP A 580 -18.80 -24.17 0.17
N CYS A 581 -17.88 -23.20 0.22
CA CYS A 581 -16.47 -23.38 -0.13
C CYS A 581 -15.58 -22.28 0.45
N PHE A 582 -14.27 -22.53 0.45
CA PHE A 582 -13.23 -21.63 0.91
C PHE A 582 -12.18 -21.33 -0.16
N ILE A 583 -11.60 -20.12 -0.10
CA ILE A 583 -10.37 -19.74 -0.80
C ILE A 583 -9.46 -19.06 0.19
N ALA A 584 -8.27 -19.62 0.40
CA ALA A 584 -7.22 -19.07 1.25
C ALA A 584 -5.98 -18.78 0.42
N HIS A 585 -5.64 -17.50 0.29
CA HIS A 585 -4.45 -17.02 -0.40
C HIS A 585 -3.40 -16.60 0.62
N ALA A 586 -2.16 -17.09 0.49
CA ALA A 586 -1.03 -16.75 1.35
C ALA A 586 -1.40 -16.75 2.86
N GLY A 587 -2.17 -17.76 3.29
CA GLY A 587 -2.74 -17.83 4.64
C GLY A 587 -1.82 -18.50 5.65
N ILE A 588 -1.89 -18.08 6.90
CA ILE A 588 -1.19 -18.71 8.03
C ILE A 588 -1.96 -19.97 8.43
N PHE A 589 -1.30 -21.12 8.35
CA PHE A 589 -1.87 -22.41 8.77
C PHE A 589 -1.36 -22.85 10.14
N ASP A 590 -0.08 -22.61 10.42
CA ASP A 590 0.54 -22.92 11.70
C ASP A 590 1.32 -21.73 12.24
N GLU A 591 0.85 -21.16 13.33
CA GLU A 591 1.41 -19.96 13.94
C GLU A 591 2.81 -20.15 14.53
N LYS A 592 3.13 -21.37 15.00
CA LYS A 592 4.49 -21.66 15.50
C LYS A 592 5.50 -21.64 14.38
N GLN A 593 5.15 -22.23 13.24
CA GLN A 593 6.01 -22.20 12.06
C GLN A 593 6.18 -20.75 11.56
N LEU A 594 5.09 -19.99 11.52
CA LEU A 594 5.14 -18.57 11.10
C LEU A 594 6.14 -17.78 11.93
N TRP A 595 6.05 -17.82 13.26
CA TRP A 595 6.92 -17.04 14.13
C TRP A 595 8.42 -17.31 13.88
N PHE A 596 8.80 -18.54 13.53
CA PHE A 596 10.19 -18.91 13.25
C PHE A 596 10.64 -18.62 11.82
N THR A 597 9.73 -18.29 10.90
CA THR A 597 10.06 -18.26 9.48
C THR A 597 9.66 -16.96 8.77
N THR A 598 8.79 -16.13 9.38
CA THR A 598 8.43 -14.82 8.83
C THR A 598 9.62 -13.85 8.82
N GLU A 599 9.71 -13.01 7.81
CA GLU A 599 10.66 -11.89 7.80
C GLU A 599 10.25 -10.78 8.79
N GLU A 600 8.98 -10.73 9.19
CA GLU A 600 8.34 -9.74 10.05
C GLU A 600 8.24 -10.23 11.50
N MET A 601 9.38 -10.49 12.13
CA MET A 601 9.42 -11.10 13.46
C MET A 601 8.85 -10.19 14.56
N TRP A 602 9.05 -8.87 14.46
CA TRP A 602 8.48 -7.87 15.39
C TRP A 602 6.96 -7.97 15.48
N PHE A 603 6.29 -8.07 14.34
CA PHE A 603 4.83 -8.19 14.25
C PHE A 603 4.33 -9.47 14.96
N ALA A 604 4.86 -10.63 14.57
CA ALA A 604 4.47 -11.90 15.17
C ALA A 604 4.77 -11.93 16.68
N ASN A 605 5.88 -11.32 17.11
CA ASN A 605 6.22 -11.25 18.53
C ASN A 605 5.26 -10.36 19.33
N TRP A 606 4.91 -9.20 18.79
CA TRP A 606 3.98 -8.29 19.45
C TRP A 606 2.56 -8.85 19.49
N ASP A 607 2.00 -9.18 18.35
CA ASP A 607 0.59 -9.57 18.25
C ASP A 607 0.29 -10.87 18.98
N ASN A 608 1.20 -11.85 18.96
CA ASN A 608 1.00 -13.11 19.67
C ASN A 608 1.23 -12.96 21.19
N GLY A 609 2.02 -11.99 21.62
CA GLY A 609 2.27 -11.68 23.04
C GLY A 609 1.16 -10.85 23.69
N GLY A 610 0.39 -10.12 22.91
CA GLY A 610 -0.68 -9.18 23.33
C GLY A 610 -0.17 -7.84 23.85
N LEU A 611 -1.10 -6.92 24.02
CA LEU A 611 -0.91 -5.48 24.02
C LEU A 611 -0.12 -4.93 25.19
N THR A 612 0.00 -4.99 26.24
CA THR A 612 0.45 -3.98 27.21
C THR A 612 1.39 -4.44 28.28
N GLU A 613 1.23 -5.65 28.72
CA GLU A 613 2.03 -6.18 29.84
C GLU A 613 3.44 -6.61 29.38
N TYR A 614 3.64 -6.74 28.06
CA TYR A 614 4.84 -7.36 27.47
C TYR A 614 5.47 -6.51 26.36
N ALA A 615 5.05 -5.25 26.21
CA ALA A 615 5.64 -4.35 25.25
C ALA A 615 7.13 -4.12 25.53
N TYR A 616 7.94 -4.17 24.48
CA TYR A 616 9.35 -3.82 24.59
C TYR A 616 9.49 -2.33 24.95
N THR A 617 10.23 -2.04 26.03
CA THR A 617 10.68 -0.70 26.33
C THR A 617 12.19 -0.71 26.35
N PRO A 618 12.88 0.12 25.55
CA PRO A 618 14.34 0.18 25.54
C PRO A 618 14.91 0.33 26.94
N GLY A 619 15.83 -0.58 27.31
CA GLY A 619 16.43 -0.58 28.64
C GLY A 619 15.63 -1.27 29.75
N GLN A 620 14.45 -1.83 29.46
CA GLN A 620 13.73 -2.68 30.41
C GLN A 620 13.98 -4.15 30.10
N THR A 621 14.30 -4.92 31.12
CA THR A 621 14.42 -6.38 31.08
C THR A 621 13.07 -7.04 31.30
N GLY A 622 12.11 -6.83 30.38
CA GLY A 622 10.80 -7.46 30.40
C GLY A 622 9.88 -7.01 31.56
N PRO A 623 8.59 -7.39 31.53
CA PRO A 623 7.70 -7.19 32.65
C PRO A 623 8.18 -7.99 33.87
N LYS A 624 7.98 -7.44 35.04
CA LYS A 624 8.28 -8.16 36.29
C LYS A 624 7.45 -9.45 36.34
N GLY A 625 8.08 -10.56 36.03
CA GLY A 625 7.57 -11.88 36.36
C GLY A 625 7.50 -12.90 35.23
N ASP A 626 7.06 -12.59 34.00
CA ASP A 626 6.68 -13.62 33.00
C ASP A 626 7.22 -13.42 31.59
N GLY A 627 7.95 -12.35 31.33
CA GLY A 627 8.54 -12.09 30.02
C GLY A 627 9.79 -12.94 29.77
N VAL A 628 9.83 -13.58 28.59
CA VAL A 628 11.01 -14.31 28.15
C VAL A 628 11.95 -13.30 27.48
N THR A 629 13.07 -13.01 28.13
CA THR A 629 14.12 -12.16 27.59
C THR A 629 15.31 -13.00 27.22
N PHE A 630 15.61 -13.11 25.92
CA PHE A 630 16.82 -13.75 25.40
C PHE A 630 17.69 -12.68 24.72
N GLY A 631 18.98 -12.68 25.03
CA GLY A 631 19.90 -11.71 24.44
C GLY A 631 19.51 -10.23 24.69
N GLY A 632 18.82 -9.96 25.82
CA GLY A 632 18.36 -8.61 26.16
C GLY A 632 17.06 -8.15 25.47
N MET A 633 16.41 -9.03 24.69
CA MET A 633 15.22 -8.69 23.90
C MET A 633 13.97 -9.36 24.47
N GLN A 634 12.86 -8.60 24.50
CA GLN A 634 11.56 -9.10 24.92
C GLN A 634 10.95 -10.00 23.83
N GLN A 635 10.61 -11.22 24.18
CA GLN A 635 10.07 -12.23 23.27
C GLN A 635 8.76 -12.83 23.82
N ALA A 636 7.85 -11.97 24.25
CA ALA A 636 6.60 -12.37 24.88
C ALA A 636 5.68 -13.18 23.96
N GLY A 637 5.73 -12.92 22.66
CA GLY A 637 4.97 -13.63 21.64
C GLY A 637 5.62 -14.90 21.11
N ALA A 638 6.82 -15.29 21.58
CA ALA A 638 7.51 -16.47 21.08
C ALA A 638 6.77 -17.77 21.45
N PRO A 639 6.86 -18.84 20.62
CA PRO A 639 6.24 -20.13 20.92
C PRO A 639 6.73 -20.80 22.21
N TYR A 640 7.92 -20.46 22.66
CA TYR A 640 8.51 -20.93 23.92
C TYR A 640 8.24 -19.99 25.10
N ALA A 641 7.56 -18.85 24.89
CA ALA A 641 7.16 -17.98 25.98
C ALA A 641 6.07 -18.63 26.83
N SER A 642 6.14 -18.45 28.15
CA SER A 642 5.16 -18.99 29.08
C SER A 642 3.96 -18.07 29.32
N THR A 643 3.85 -16.96 28.57
CA THR A 643 2.75 -16.02 28.69
C THR A 643 1.41 -16.68 28.34
N PRO A 644 0.34 -16.48 29.11
CA PRO A 644 -0.96 -17.11 28.83
C PRO A 644 -1.51 -16.76 27.43
N LYS A 645 -1.26 -15.55 26.96
CA LYS A 645 -1.70 -15.09 25.65
C LYS A 645 -1.00 -15.86 24.53
N ALA A 646 0.34 -15.96 24.55
CA ALA A 646 1.11 -16.71 23.55
C ALA A 646 0.71 -18.19 23.55
N GLN A 647 0.59 -18.81 24.72
CA GLN A 647 0.17 -20.20 24.81
C GLN A 647 -1.22 -20.45 24.27
N ARG A 648 -2.19 -19.56 24.54
CA ARG A 648 -3.55 -19.62 23.97
C ARG A 648 -3.52 -19.45 22.47
N HIS A 649 -2.75 -18.50 21.97
CA HIS A 649 -2.62 -18.21 20.54
C HIS A 649 -2.13 -19.46 19.78
N TYR A 650 -1.02 -20.06 20.21
CA TYR A 650 -0.48 -21.26 19.56
C TYR A 650 -1.33 -22.52 19.72
N ALA A 651 -2.10 -22.63 20.80
CA ALA A 651 -3.04 -23.73 20.97
C ALA A 651 -4.24 -23.66 20.02
N ASN A 652 -4.57 -22.45 19.53
CA ASN A 652 -5.68 -22.19 18.64
C ASN A 652 -5.26 -21.89 17.18
N SER A 653 -4.09 -22.35 16.77
CA SER A 653 -3.66 -22.28 15.37
C SER A 653 -4.60 -23.06 14.44
N PRO A 654 -4.84 -22.65 13.19
CA PRO A 654 -5.69 -23.39 12.23
C PRO A 654 -5.31 -24.87 12.08
N SER A 655 -4.01 -25.20 12.17
CA SER A 655 -3.49 -26.57 12.14
C SER A 655 -4.10 -27.47 13.22
N SER A 656 -4.56 -26.91 14.34
CA SER A 656 -5.24 -27.64 15.42
C SER A 656 -6.71 -27.98 15.10
N MET A 657 -7.29 -27.36 14.06
CA MET A 657 -8.70 -27.48 13.71
C MET A 657 -8.99 -28.44 12.55
N VAL A 658 -7.96 -29.00 11.89
CA VAL A 658 -8.11 -29.80 10.65
C VAL A 658 -9.02 -30.99 10.77
N THR A 659 -9.17 -31.58 11.95
CA THR A 659 -10.09 -32.71 12.20
C THR A 659 -11.57 -32.34 12.07
N LYS A 660 -11.88 -31.02 12.00
CA LYS A 660 -13.22 -30.49 11.80
C LYS A 660 -13.47 -30.03 10.36
N TRP A 661 -12.42 -30.03 9.53
CA TRP A 661 -12.52 -29.59 8.14
C TRP A 661 -13.32 -30.57 7.30
N HIS A 662 -14.24 -30.06 6.50
CA HIS A 662 -15.13 -30.86 5.65
C HIS A 662 -15.61 -30.13 4.39
N THR A 663 -15.29 -28.84 4.25
CA THR A 663 -15.78 -27.97 3.17
C THR A 663 -14.70 -27.75 2.11
N PRO A 664 -15.04 -27.76 0.80
CA PRO A 664 -14.04 -27.60 -0.26
C PRO A 664 -13.17 -26.34 -0.12
N ILE A 665 -11.85 -26.49 -0.27
CA ILE A 665 -10.91 -25.39 -0.09
C ILE A 665 -9.88 -25.26 -1.23
N LEU A 666 -9.68 -24.02 -1.73
CA LEU A 666 -8.62 -23.65 -2.65
C LEU A 666 -7.50 -22.94 -1.88
N CYS A 667 -6.28 -23.49 -1.90
CA CYS A 667 -5.09 -22.90 -1.32
C CYS A 667 -4.23 -22.29 -2.43
N ILE A 668 -3.87 -21.01 -2.30
CA ILE A 668 -3.04 -20.28 -3.28
C ILE A 668 -1.84 -19.66 -2.58
N HIS A 669 -0.62 -19.70 -3.17
CA HIS A 669 0.56 -19.09 -2.57
C HIS A 669 1.64 -18.73 -3.61
N GLY A 670 2.41 -17.68 -3.34
CA GLY A 670 3.65 -17.36 -4.07
C GLY A 670 4.87 -17.95 -3.35
N MET A 671 5.82 -18.51 -4.10
CA MET A 671 7.00 -19.14 -3.48
C MET A 671 8.03 -18.15 -2.94
N MET A 672 7.98 -16.90 -3.41
CA MET A 672 8.84 -15.82 -2.91
C MET A 672 8.21 -15.03 -1.77
N ASP A 673 7.15 -15.57 -1.15
CA ASP A 673 6.51 -14.99 0.02
C ASP A 673 7.33 -15.29 1.26
N TYR A 674 8.05 -14.29 1.78
CA TYR A 674 8.80 -14.41 3.04
C TYR A 674 8.06 -13.81 4.23
N ARG A 675 6.96 -13.12 3.99
CA ARG A 675 6.03 -12.67 5.03
C ARG A 675 5.28 -13.85 5.64
N ILE A 676 4.59 -14.60 4.78
CA ILE A 676 3.96 -15.89 5.14
C ILE A 676 4.53 -16.95 4.21
N PRO A 677 5.52 -17.73 4.66
CA PRO A 677 6.20 -18.69 3.79
C PRO A 677 5.23 -19.68 3.15
N TYR A 678 5.44 -19.99 1.88
CA TYR A 678 4.50 -20.76 1.04
C TYR A 678 4.25 -22.18 1.53
N GLU A 679 5.12 -22.71 2.40
CA GLU A 679 4.92 -24.00 3.07
C GLU A 679 3.66 -24.01 3.94
N GLN A 680 3.18 -22.85 4.39
CA GLN A 680 1.91 -22.71 5.12
C GLN A 680 0.73 -23.16 4.24
N GLY A 681 0.65 -22.67 3.00
CA GLY A 681 -0.37 -23.08 2.03
C GLY A 681 -0.26 -24.54 1.62
N MET A 682 0.98 -25.06 1.46
CA MET A 682 1.22 -26.48 1.18
C MET A 682 0.77 -27.36 2.35
N ALA A 683 1.07 -26.96 3.58
CA ALA A 683 0.67 -27.72 4.78
C ALA A 683 -0.86 -27.77 4.92
N ALA A 684 -1.56 -26.64 4.69
CA ALA A 684 -3.01 -26.60 4.70
C ALA A 684 -3.64 -27.52 3.64
N PHE A 685 -3.12 -27.46 2.40
CA PHE A 685 -3.56 -28.36 1.33
C PHE A 685 -3.34 -29.84 1.67
N ASN A 686 -2.16 -30.20 2.16
CA ASN A 686 -1.86 -31.57 2.55
C ASN A 686 -2.79 -32.06 3.67
N ALA A 687 -3.06 -31.19 4.67
CA ALA A 687 -3.99 -31.51 5.74
C ALA A 687 -5.40 -31.76 5.19
N ALA A 688 -5.92 -30.89 4.31
CA ALA A 688 -7.23 -31.06 3.66
C ALA A 688 -7.29 -32.39 2.88
N GLN A 689 -6.26 -32.74 2.09
CA GLN A 689 -6.19 -34.00 1.35
C GLN A 689 -6.20 -35.22 2.28
N MET A 690 -5.45 -35.17 3.38
CA MET A 690 -5.41 -36.25 4.38
C MET A 690 -6.76 -36.44 5.10
N MET A 691 -7.52 -35.36 5.27
CA MET A 691 -8.88 -35.40 5.84
C MET A 691 -9.94 -35.79 4.81
N GLY A 692 -9.59 -35.98 3.54
CA GLY A 692 -10.54 -36.28 2.46
C GLY A 692 -11.38 -35.09 2.02
N VAL A 693 -10.98 -33.87 2.36
CA VAL A 693 -11.64 -32.63 1.95
C VAL A 693 -11.30 -32.31 0.50
N PRO A 694 -12.28 -32.06 -0.39
CA PRO A 694 -12.02 -31.62 -1.75
C PRO A 694 -11.15 -30.35 -1.72
N SER A 695 -9.94 -30.41 -2.29
CA SER A 695 -9.03 -29.30 -2.22
C SER A 695 -8.17 -29.16 -3.47
N LYS A 696 -7.70 -27.95 -3.73
CA LYS A 696 -6.80 -27.60 -4.83
C LYS A 696 -5.67 -26.73 -4.30
N LEU A 697 -4.46 -26.93 -4.80
CA LEU A 697 -3.29 -26.11 -4.52
C LEU A 697 -2.85 -25.40 -5.80
N VAL A 698 -2.62 -24.08 -5.72
CA VAL A 698 -2.03 -23.26 -6.78
C VAL A 698 -0.79 -22.56 -6.22
N ILE A 699 0.37 -22.83 -6.81
CA ILE A 699 1.65 -22.23 -6.41
C ILE A 699 2.20 -21.42 -7.57
N PHE A 700 2.61 -20.18 -7.28
CA PHE A 700 3.28 -19.29 -8.23
C PHE A 700 4.77 -19.18 -7.88
N PRO A 701 5.68 -19.83 -8.65
CA PRO A 701 7.11 -19.90 -8.30
C PRO A 701 7.83 -18.55 -8.28
N GLU A 702 7.34 -17.57 -9.04
CA GLU A 702 8.01 -16.27 -9.24
C GLU A 702 7.21 -15.10 -8.66
N GLU A 703 6.23 -15.38 -7.80
CA GLU A 703 5.42 -14.36 -7.13
C GLU A 703 5.70 -14.38 -5.62
N ASN A 704 5.49 -13.21 -5.02
CA ASN A 704 5.63 -13.00 -3.57
C ASN A 704 4.26 -13.16 -2.85
N HIS A 705 4.04 -12.40 -1.79
CA HIS A 705 2.77 -12.34 -1.06
C HIS A 705 1.62 -11.84 -1.95
N TRP A 706 1.93 -11.16 -3.04
CA TRP A 706 1.00 -10.62 -4.04
C TRP A 706 1.26 -11.22 -5.41
N ILE A 707 0.21 -11.54 -6.16
CA ILE A 707 0.31 -12.02 -7.53
C ILE A 707 0.20 -10.83 -8.46
N LEU A 708 1.33 -10.36 -9.00
CA LEU A 708 1.44 -9.06 -9.66
C LEU A 708 1.70 -9.13 -11.17
N GLN A 709 2.38 -10.17 -11.65
CA GLN A 709 2.64 -10.31 -13.08
C GLN A 709 1.33 -10.51 -13.86
N PRO A 710 1.12 -9.83 -15.00
CA PRO A 710 -0.17 -9.82 -15.69
C PRO A 710 -0.73 -11.19 -16.03
N GLN A 711 0.09 -12.13 -16.55
CA GLN A 711 -0.37 -13.49 -16.86
C GLN A 711 -0.68 -14.30 -15.60
N ASN A 712 0.12 -14.14 -14.55
CA ASN A 712 -0.11 -14.82 -13.28
C ASN A 712 -1.40 -14.28 -12.62
N SER A 713 -1.62 -12.97 -12.64
CA SER A 713 -2.85 -12.34 -12.15
C SER A 713 -4.07 -12.84 -12.92
N LEU A 714 -3.99 -12.93 -14.26
CA LEU A 714 -5.06 -13.47 -15.08
C LEU A 714 -5.37 -14.93 -14.74
N TYR A 715 -4.32 -15.75 -14.58
CA TYR A 715 -4.47 -17.16 -14.21
C TYR A 715 -5.06 -17.31 -12.81
N TRP A 716 -4.63 -16.48 -11.85
CA TRP A 716 -5.17 -16.42 -10.49
C TRP A 716 -6.70 -16.18 -10.50
N HIS A 717 -7.15 -15.17 -11.25
CA HIS A 717 -8.58 -14.84 -11.35
C HIS A 717 -9.40 -16.02 -11.95
N ARG A 718 -8.86 -16.66 -13.00
CA ARG A 718 -9.52 -17.83 -13.61
C ARG A 718 -9.65 -18.96 -12.61
N GLU A 719 -8.59 -19.31 -11.88
CA GLU A 719 -8.61 -20.36 -10.85
C GLU A 719 -9.60 -20.05 -9.72
N VAL A 720 -9.68 -18.80 -9.31
CA VAL A 720 -10.62 -18.34 -8.27
C VAL A 720 -12.06 -18.47 -8.77
N TYR A 721 -12.39 -17.95 -9.95
CA TYR A 721 -13.76 -18.00 -10.46
C TYR A 721 -14.18 -19.42 -10.84
N ASP A 722 -13.31 -20.23 -11.43
CA ASP A 722 -13.58 -21.65 -11.71
C ASP A 722 -13.89 -22.44 -10.42
N TRP A 723 -13.20 -22.11 -9.32
CA TRP A 723 -13.45 -22.70 -8.01
C TRP A 723 -14.81 -22.26 -7.43
N LEU A 724 -15.07 -20.95 -7.43
CA LEU A 724 -16.34 -20.40 -6.96
C LEU A 724 -17.54 -20.94 -7.76
N ASP A 725 -17.45 -20.93 -9.09
CA ASP A 725 -18.51 -21.44 -9.96
C ASP A 725 -18.80 -22.91 -9.73
N ARG A 726 -17.75 -23.71 -9.54
CA ARG A 726 -17.87 -25.16 -9.29
C ARG A 726 -18.68 -25.48 -8.03
N TRP A 727 -18.52 -24.67 -6.97
CA TRP A 727 -19.11 -24.99 -5.67
C TRP A 727 -20.37 -24.18 -5.36
N LEU A 728 -20.50 -22.98 -5.93
CA LEU A 728 -21.60 -22.07 -5.62
C LEU A 728 -22.74 -22.09 -6.66
N ARG A 729 -22.47 -22.55 -7.88
CA ARG A 729 -23.46 -22.68 -8.98
C ARG A 729 -23.77 -24.14 -9.34
#